data_16bbd7b390f2d3c2decbd220ad958f8e
#
_entry.id   16bbd7b390f2d3c2decbd220ad958f8e
#
_cell.length_a   1.000
_cell.length_b   1.000
_cell.length_c   1.000
_cell.angle_alpha   90.00
_cell.angle_beta   90.00
_cell.angle_gamma   90.00
#
_symmetry.space_group_name_H-M   'P 1'
#
loop_
_entity.id
_entity.type
_entity.pdbx_description
1 polymer ?
#
loop_
_entity_poly.entity_id
_entity_poly.type
_entity_poly.pdbx_seq_one_letter_code
_entity_poly.pdbx_strand_id
1 'polypeptide(L)'
;MQKNILALIISMSTIAMAPQLYAKEISYGNQKIVLSDNIASGDDFYRYVNQDWISKAKIPTGMPRINSFVELYLTTEKQLQSIIDQLQNAPANTLNHNQTNIRNLYASYLNEEAIEKTGIAPLKEELDAISHAKNHNDISKLMALPAYTPFISYWVDLDAKQPDTYVLYLGQGGLGLPNRNYYLDDTPQMEDIRKNYIAYIATILNLAGEKEVEQKAQQIFALEKSMAQVHWSPEARRDTIKNYHPMTLDEMKNFTEGFEWDNFINQWQLSNKQLNKVIVENDSAVKQLAKIYADTPVSTLQDYLRFHYLSDQAPYLNRDYSDARFDFYSRKLNGIEKQRSRKERALETVNRLQGEPMGQIYVEKYFDPESKAKITELVSYIRGTFNSRLKDNDWMDNPTREEALKKLEQFTVKVGYPDKWNDFSSINLKPDTLLDNYKQVLNWSYQDNMSKIGQPVRQWEWGMTPQTINAYFNPVQNEIVFPAAILQAPFFDPNVDPAYNYGAIGAVIGHEMGHGFDDQGSLYDGTGQLRNWWSDASKQHFKQKTDKLVEQYEGFRVDGQKVNGQLTLGENIGDLGGLNIALSAYKQFVKENYPNGEAPIIDGTTGLQRFFISWARTWQELSNKESERNKILTDPHSPNQFRANGVVRNMDEWYQTFSVDKDNKLYLEPEQRIRIW
;
A
#
# COMPACT_ATOMS: atom_id res chain seq x y z
N MET A 1 -22.90 -64.03 69.17
CA MET A 1 -22.38 -62.75 69.49
C MET A 1 -21.63 -62.24 68.26
N GLN A 2 -22.33 -61.40 67.54
CA GLN A 2 -21.97 -61.05 66.18
C GLN A 2 -20.94 -59.93 66.16
N LYS A 3 -19.91 -60.08 65.27
CA LYS A 3 -18.90 -59.07 64.98
C LYS A 3 -19.41 -58.30 63.72
N ASN A 4 -19.60 -57.00 63.84
CA ASN A 4 -19.82 -56.13 62.74
C ASN A 4 -18.48 -55.56 62.28
N ILE A 5 -18.12 -55.86 61.02
CA ILE A 5 -17.01 -55.26 60.28
C ILE A 5 -17.56 -54.08 59.49
N LEU A 6 -17.08 -52.87 59.79
CA LEU A 6 -17.42 -51.64 59.07
C LEU A 6 -16.38 -51.49 57.93
N ALA A 7 -16.85 -51.63 56.65
CA ALA A 7 -16.04 -51.40 55.46
C ALA A 7 -16.11 -49.90 55.13
N LEU A 8 -14.94 -49.21 55.15
CA LEU A 8 -14.78 -47.82 54.74
C LEU A 8 -14.63 -47.75 53.19
N ILE A 9 -15.64 -47.29 52.51
CA ILE A 9 -15.59 -47.01 51.06
C ILE A 9 -14.99 -45.62 50.89
N ILE A 10 -13.74 -45.54 50.41
CA ILE A 10 -13.12 -44.27 49.92
C ILE A 10 -13.65 -44.05 48.50
N SER A 11 -14.56 -43.09 48.37
CA SER A 11 -14.99 -42.59 47.04
C SER A 11 -13.88 -41.63 46.52
N MET A 12 -13.10 -42.07 45.57
CA MET A 12 -12.32 -41.17 44.74
C MET A 12 -13.29 -40.33 43.87
N SER A 13 -13.52 -39.08 44.25
CA SER A 13 -14.13 -38.09 43.38
C SER A 13 -13.12 -37.69 42.32
N THR A 14 -13.24 -38.20 41.13
CA THR A 14 -12.62 -37.62 39.93
C THR A 14 -13.20 -36.24 39.74
N ILE A 15 -12.38 -35.22 40.02
CA ILE A 15 -12.68 -33.85 39.59
C ILE A 15 -12.54 -33.86 38.08
N ALA A 16 -13.67 -34.02 37.40
CA ALA A 16 -13.73 -33.68 35.97
C ALA A 16 -13.46 -32.18 35.84
N MET A 17 -12.28 -31.81 35.32
CA MET A 17 -12.06 -30.44 34.84
C MET A 17 -13.17 -30.17 33.84
N ALA A 18 -14.11 -29.29 34.19
CA ALA A 18 -15.08 -28.76 33.24
C ALA A 18 -14.28 -28.08 32.10
N PRO A 19 -14.66 -28.30 30.83
CA PRO A 19 -14.04 -27.57 29.73
C PRO A 19 -14.23 -26.08 30.03
N GLN A 20 -13.12 -25.33 30.02
CA GLN A 20 -13.19 -23.88 30.08
C GLN A 20 -14.02 -23.43 28.88
N LEU A 21 -15.27 -23.02 29.13
CA LEU A 21 -16.11 -22.35 28.18
C LEU A 21 -15.43 -21.00 27.87
N TYR A 22 -14.70 -20.94 26.78
CA TYR A 22 -14.24 -19.67 26.25
C TYR A 22 -15.47 -18.80 25.95
N ALA A 23 -15.39 -17.51 26.29
CA ALA A 23 -16.47 -16.58 26.00
C ALA A 23 -16.75 -16.59 24.49
N LYS A 24 -17.97 -16.88 24.13
CA LYS A 24 -18.41 -16.92 22.74
C LYS A 24 -18.48 -15.54 22.11
N GLU A 25 -18.68 -14.52 22.91
CA GLU A 25 -18.87 -13.13 22.53
C GLU A 25 -18.02 -12.23 23.40
N ILE A 26 -17.21 -11.37 22.78
CA ILE A 26 -16.24 -10.49 23.44
C ILE A 26 -16.56 -9.05 23.04
N SER A 27 -16.57 -8.13 24.01
CA SER A 27 -16.74 -6.70 23.79
C SER A 27 -15.44 -6.06 23.27
N TYR A 28 -15.54 -5.28 22.20
CA TYR A 28 -14.47 -4.47 21.63
C TYR A 28 -14.99 -3.05 21.41
N GLY A 29 -14.81 -2.19 22.39
CA GLY A 29 -15.48 -0.89 22.40
C GLY A 29 -16.99 -1.03 22.26
N ASN A 30 -17.56 -0.40 21.24
CA ASN A 30 -18.98 -0.50 20.91
C ASN A 30 -19.33 -1.70 20.00
N GLN A 31 -18.37 -2.55 19.67
CA GLN A 31 -18.53 -3.71 18.80
C GLN A 31 -18.43 -5.01 19.62
N LYS A 32 -18.91 -6.10 19.00
CA LYS A 32 -18.81 -7.44 19.55
C LYS A 32 -18.08 -8.35 18.59
N ILE A 33 -17.17 -9.16 19.12
CA ILE A 33 -16.47 -10.22 18.40
C ILE A 33 -17.12 -11.54 18.83
N VAL A 34 -17.61 -12.30 17.87
CA VAL A 34 -18.19 -13.63 18.11
C VAL A 34 -17.20 -14.67 17.61
N LEU A 35 -16.59 -15.39 18.53
CA LEU A 35 -15.65 -16.47 18.22
C LEU A 35 -16.39 -17.69 17.69
N SER A 36 -15.79 -18.41 16.75
CA SER A 36 -16.40 -19.61 16.17
C SER A 36 -16.39 -20.78 17.16
N ASP A 37 -17.54 -21.46 17.33
CA ASP A 37 -17.65 -22.71 18.10
C ASP A 37 -17.20 -23.94 17.29
N ASN A 38 -17.17 -23.83 15.95
CA ASN A 38 -16.96 -24.96 15.04
C ASN A 38 -15.56 -25.01 14.44
N ILE A 39 -14.73 -24.00 14.69
CA ILE A 39 -13.37 -23.89 14.16
C ILE A 39 -12.41 -23.76 15.35
N ALA A 40 -11.51 -24.73 15.48
CA ALA A 40 -10.48 -24.66 16.53
C ALA A 40 -9.49 -23.53 16.22
N SER A 41 -9.09 -22.78 17.26
CA SER A 41 -8.11 -21.70 17.14
C SER A 41 -6.78 -22.16 16.53
N GLY A 42 -6.38 -23.40 16.82
CA GLY A 42 -5.16 -24.01 16.28
C GLY A 42 -5.27 -24.53 14.84
N ASP A 43 -6.49 -24.63 14.29
CA ASP A 43 -6.70 -25.11 12.92
C ASP A 43 -6.78 -23.98 11.90
N ASP A 44 -7.44 -22.89 12.27
CA ASP A 44 -7.57 -21.67 11.47
C ASP A 44 -7.91 -20.49 12.39
N PHE A 45 -6.88 -19.83 12.89
CA PHE A 45 -7.03 -18.73 13.83
C PHE A 45 -7.76 -17.53 13.22
N TYR A 46 -7.49 -17.25 11.95
CA TYR A 46 -8.19 -16.21 11.20
C TYR A 46 -9.69 -16.43 11.18
N ARG A 47 -10.15 -17.64 10.82
CA ARG A 47 -11.56 -17.95 10.78
C ARG A 47 -12.16 -18.17 12.18
N TYR A 48 -11.40 -18.69 13.13
CA TYR A 48 -11.84 -18.78 14.52
C TYR A 48 -12.33 -17.43 15.04
N VAL A 49 -11.60 -16.35 14.72
CA VAL A 49 -11.95 -14.99 15.16
C VAL A 49 -12.98 -14.32 14.24
N ASN A 50 -12.88 -14.50 12.92
CA ASN A 50 -13.58 -13.66 11.94
C ASN A 50 -14.75 -14.35 11.24
N GLN A 51 -15.01 -15.65 11.46
CA GLN A 51 -16.03 -16.39 10.70
C GLN A 51 -17.42 -15.80 10.83
N ASP A 52 -17.83 -15.37 12.01
CA ASP A 52 -19.12 -14.74 12.24
C ASP A 52 -19.25 -13.44 11.45
N TRP A 53 -18.23 -12.57 11.50
CA TRP A 53 -18.19 -11.34 10.73
C TRP A 53 -18.21 -11.61 9.22
N ILE A 54 -17.37 -12.53 8.72
CA ILE A 54 -17.32 -12.90 7.30
C ILE A 54 -18.69 -13.37 6.80
N SER A 55 -19.43 -14.14 7.61
CA SER A 55 -20.74 -14.67 7.23
C SER A 55 -21.82 -13.59 7.08
N LYS A 56 -21.65 -12.46 7.73
CA LYS A 56 -22.60 -11.33 7.75
C LYS A 56 -22.14 -10.15 6.89
N ALA A 57 -20.86 -10.08 6.59
CA ALA A 57 -20.26 -8.98 5.82
C ALA A 57 -20.85 -8.90 4.41
N LYS A 58 -20.96 -7.68 3.91
CA LYS A 58 -21.38 -7.39 2.53
C LYS A 58 -20.39 -6.43 1.91
N ILE A 59 -19.90 -6.78 0.74
CA ILE A 59 -19.03 -5.91 -0.03
C ILE A 59 -19.84 -4.66 -0.43
N PRO A 60 -19.38 -3.44 -0.10
CA PRO A 60 -20.08 -2.22 -0.47
C PRO A 60 -20.16 -2.03 -1.99
N THR A 61 -21.22 -1.38 -2.44
CA THR A 61 -21.35 -1.06 -3.87
C THR A 61 -20.14 -0.28 -4.38
N GLY A 62 -19.60 -0.71 -5.50
CA GLY A 62 -18.45 -0.07 -6.13
C GLY A 62 -17.10 -0.42 -5.51
N MET A 63 -17.07 -1.38 -4.60
CA MET A 63 -15.83 -1.86 -3.98
C MET A 63 -15.59 -3.34 -4.30
N PRO A 64 -14.32 -3.79 -4.36
CA PRO A 64 -14.00 -5.20 -4.62
C PRO A 64 -13.97 -6.05 -3.34
N ARG A 65 -13.98 -5.41 -2.17
CA ARG A 65 -13.87 -6.06 -0.85
C ARG A 65 -14.43 -5.20 0.28
N ILE A 66 -14.61 -5.84 1.44
CA ILE A 66 -14.79 -5.19 2.74
C ILE A 66 -13.80 -5.79 3.73
N ASN A 67 -13.10 -4.97 4.49
CA ASN A 67 -12.18 -5.36 5.56
C ASN A 67 -12.06 -4.21 6.58
N SER A 68 -11.26 -4.34 7.63
CA SER A 68 -11.08 -3.31 8.65
C SER A 68 -10.63 -1.95 8.08
N PHE A 69 -9.76 -1.96 7.07
CA PHE A 69 -9.31 -0.73 6.40
C PHE A 69 -10.44 -0.07 5.61
N VAL A 70 -11.24 -0.86 4.90
CA VAL A 70 -12.40 -0.36 4.14
C VAL A 70 -13.50 0.15 5.08
N GLU A 71 -13.75 -0.51 6.23
CA GLU A 71 -14.71 -0.01 7.24
C GLU A 71 -14.28 1.37 7.76
N LEU A 72 -12.99 1.56 8.06
CA LEU A 72 -12.47 2.85 8.47
C LEU A 72 -12.48 3.86 7.32
N TYR A 73 -12.16 3.42 6.08
CA TYR A 73 -12.28 4.27 4.89
C TYR A 73 -13.70 4.83 4.72
N LEU A 74 -14.74 4.00 4.87
CA LEU A 74 -16.13 4.45 4.77
C LEU A 74 -16.51 5.42 5.89
N THR A 75 -15.90 5.30 7.06
CA THR A 75 -16.07 6.25 8.17
C THR A 75 -15.40 7.58 7.84
N THR A 76 -14.14 7.55 7.40
CA THR A 76 -13.38 8.73 6.97
C THR A 76 -14.04 9.41 5.78
N GLU A 77 -14.57 8.65 4.84
CA GLU A 77 -15.32 9.19 3.70
C GLU A 77 -16.56 10.00 4.14
N LYS A 78 -17.30 9.52 5.13
CA LYS A 78 -18.41 10.30 5.71
C LYS A 78 -17.92 11.59 6.37
N GLN A 79 -16.78 11.56 7.04
CA GLN A 79 -16.14 12.73 7.62
C GLN A 79 -15.75 13.75 6.53
N LEU A 80 -15.11 13.29 5.45
CA LEU A 80 -14.75 14.11 4.30
C LEU A 80 -15.98 14.67 3.58
N GLN A 81 -17.06 13.86 3.40
CA GLN A 81 -18.31 14.32 2.82
C GLN A 81 -18.95 15.45 3.69
N SER A 82 -18.88 15.32 5.01
CA SER A 82 -19.36 16.38 5.92
C SER A 82 -18.58 17.69 5.74
N ILE A 83 -17.25 17.61 5.48
CA ILE A 83 -16.45 18.80 5.14
C ILE A 83 -16.95 19.41 3.81
N ILE A 84 -17.12 18.60 2.78
CA ILE A 84 -17.61 19.05 1.47
C ILE A 84 -18.97 19.74 1.61
N ASP A 85 -19.91 19.14 2.34
CA ASP A 85 -21.26 19.69 2.54
C ASP A 85 -21.21 21.07 3.22
N GLN A 86 -20.32 21.24 4.20
CA GLN A 86 -20.10 22.54 4.85
C GLN A 86 -19.53 23.57 3.87
N LEU A 87 -18.52 23.20 3.06
CA LEU A 87 -17.93 24.11 2.07
C LEU A 87 -18.91 24.49 0.97
N GLN A 88 -19.77 23.56 0.53
CA GLN A 88 -20.81 23.83 -0.48
C GLN A 88 -21.86 24.83 0.04
N ASN A 89 -22.22 24.76 1.32
CA ASN A 89 -23.24 25.62 1.94
C ASN A 89 -22.68 26.95 2.49
N ALA A 90 -21.35 27.10 2.58
CA ALA A 90 -20.73 28.31 3.14
C ALA A 90 -20.85 29.50 2.16
N PRO A 91 -21.05 30.72 2.66
CA PRO A 91 -20.97 31.92 1.83
C PRO A 91 -19.59 32.05 1.17
N ALA A 92 -19.54 32.37 -0.11
CA ALA A 92 -18.30 32.41 -0.89
C ALA A 92 -17.21 33.31 -0.29
N ASN A 93 -17.59 34.41 0.33
CA ASN A 93 -16.68 35.39 0.96
C ASN A 93 -16.11 34.93 2.32
N THR A 94 -16.53 33.77 2.84
CA THR A 94 -16.02 33.19 4.10
C THR A 94 -14.97 32.09 3.86
N LEU A 95 -14.84 31.65 2.62
CA LEU A 95 -13.91 30.59 2.26
C LEU A 95 -12.54 31.16 1.92
N ASN A 96 -11.50 30.51 2.41
CA ASN A 96 -10.14 30.77 1.95
C ASN A 96 -9.88 30.16 0.54
N HIS A 97 -8.72 30.41 -0.01
CA HIS A 97 -8.33 29.97 -1.35
C HIS A 97 -8.45 28.45 -1.54
N ASN A 98 -7.86 27.65 -0.65
CA ASN A 98 -7.89 26.19 -0.71
C ASN A 98 -9.32 25.63 -0.56
N GLN A 99 -10.10 26.18 0.35
CA GLN A 99 -11.51 25.82 0.54
C GLN A 99 -12.35 26.12 -0.71
N THR A 100 -12.08 27.23 -1.38
CA THR A 100 -12.72 27.58 -2.65
C THR A 100 -12.37 26.61 -3.76
N ASN A 101 -11.09 26.21 -3.87
CA ASN A 101 -10.65 25.21 -4.85
C ASN A 101 -11.28 23.84 -4.61
N ILE A 102 -11.34 23.37 -3.36
CA ILE A 102 -12.02 22.13 -2.99
C ILE A 102 -13.48 22.15 -3.42
N ARG A 103 -14.20 23.22 -3.05
CA ARG A 103 -15.62 23.41 -3.41
C ARG A 103 -15.83 23.40 -4.92
N ASN A 104 -15.01 24.14 -5.65
CA ASN A 104 -15.13 24.27 -7.10
C ASN A 104 -14.81 22.98 -7.82
N LEU A 105 -13.79 22.24 -7.39
CA LEU A 105 -13.44 20.94 -7.97
C LEU A 105 -14.58 19.92 -7.79
N TYR A 106 -15.16 19.85 -6.57
CA TYR A 106 -16.30 18.99 -6.31
C TYR A 106 -17.50 19.34 -7.19
N ALA A 107 -17.85 20.64 -7.29
CA ALA A 107 -18.92 21.12 -8.15
C ALA A 107 -18.68 20.82 -9.62
N SER A 108 -17.45 20.99 -10.11
CA SER A 108 -17.10 20.69 -11.51
C SER A 108 -17.28 19.23 -11.87
N TYR A 109 -16.99 18.31 -10.95
CA TYR A 109 -17.22 16.87 -11.15
C TYR A 109 -18.70 16.51 -11.18
N LEU A 110 -19.53 17.20 -10.39
CA LEU A 110 -20.98 16.99 -10.38
C LEU A 110 -21.72 17.62 -11.57
N ASN A 111 -21.09 18.51 -12.31
CA ASN A 111 -21.69 19.21 -13.45
C ASN A 111 -21.70 18.31 -14.70
N GLU A 112 -22.51 17.23 -14.68
CA GLU A 112 -22.61 16.27 -15.76
C GLU A 112 -23.03 16.93 -17.09
N GLU A 113 -23.93 17.92 -17.05
CA GLU A 113 -24.38 18.62 -18.26
C GLU A 113 -23.21 19.32 -18.97
N ALA A 114 -22.34 20.01 -18.22
CA ALA A 114 -21.17 20.64 -18.80
C ALA A 114 -20.19 19.62 -19.37
N ILE A 115 -19.97 18.51 -18.66
CA ILE A 115 -19.06 17.43 -19.09
C ILE A 115 -19.58 16.77 -20.37
N GLU A 116 -20.86 16.38 -20.41
CA GLU A 116 -21.48 15.77 -21.60
C GLU A 116 -21.45 16.69 -22.80
N LYS A 117 -21.75 17.99 -22.63
CA LYS A 117 -21.71 18.99 -23.68
C LYS A 117 -20.30 19.22 -24.23
N THR A 118 -19.29 19.20 -23.35
CA THR A 118 -17.91 19.51 -23.68
C THR A 118 -17.21 18.31 -24.35
N GLY A 119 -17.53 17.09 -23.94
CA GLY A 119 -16.94 15.87 -24.48
C GLY A 119 -15.41 15.88 -24.41
N ILE A 120 -14.76 15.51 -25.52
CA ILE A 120 -13.28 15.50 -25.63
C ILE A 120 -12.69 16.82 -26.13
N ALA A 121 -13.49 17.87 -26.35
CA ALA A 121 -12.99 19.14 -26.91
C ALA A 121 -11.81 19.76 -26.11
N PRO A 122 -11.75 19.68 -24.77
CA PRO A 122 -10.62 20.16 -23.98
C PRO A 122 -9.31 19.36 -24.19
N LEU A 123 -9.37 18.18 -24.82
CA LEU A 123 -8.20 17.35 -25.13
C LEU A 123 -7.62 17.65 -26.53
N LYS A 124 -8.23 18.56 -27.27
CA LYS A 124 -7.90 18.80 -28.69
C LYS A 124 -6.45 19.19 -28.89
N GLU A 125 -5.88 20.02 -28.03
CA GLU A 125 -4.49 20.47 -28.15
C GLU A 125 -3.50 19.30 -28.06
N GLU A 126 -3.66 18.43 -27.08
CA GLU A 126 -2.80 17.27 -26.86
C GLU A 126 -3.00 16.19 -27.95
N LEU A 127 -4.24 15.98 -28.38
CA LEU A 127 -4.54 15.05 -29.49
C LEU A 127 -4.00 15.56 -30.83
N ASP A 128 -4.09 16.86 -31.08
CA ASP A 128 -3.49 17.50 -32.24
C ASP A 128 -1.97 17.40 -32.22
N ALA A 129 -1.33 17.61 -31.04
CA ALA A 129 0.11 17.45 -30.86
C ALA A 129 0.57 16.02 -31.21
N ILE A 130 -0.15 15.00 -30.77
CA ILE A 130 0.12 13.59 -31.17
C ILE A 130 0.02 13.46 -32.69
N SER A 131 -1.04 13.98 -33.31
CA SER A 131 -1.29 13.84 -34.73
C SER A 131 -0.25 14.57 -35.61
N HIS A 132 0.36 15.63 -35.10
CA HIS A 132 1.38 16.41 -35.79
C HIS A 132 2.82 15.90 -35.58
N ALA A 133 3.04 14.94 -34.67
CA ALA A 133 4.35 14.33 -34.46
C ALA A 133 4.76 13.52 -35.70
N LYS A 134 5.88 13.88 -36.36
CA LYS A 134 6.30 13.30 -37.65
C LYS A 134 7.44 12.30 -37.52
N ASN A 135 8.11 12.27 -36.43
CA ASN A 135 9.31 11.48 -36.18
C ASN A 135 9.43 11.13 -34.70
N HIS A 136 10.40 10.28 -34.35
CA HIS A 136 10.66 9.86 -32.98
C HIS A 136 11.02 11.03 -32.05
N ASN A 137 11.71 12.06 -32.54
CA ASN A 137 11.99 13.25 -31.74
C ASN A 137 10.73 13.98 -31.29
N ASP A 138 9.72 14.09 -32.16
CA ASP A 138 8.45 14.72 -31.81
C ASP A 138 7.71 13.90 -30.76
N ILE A 139 7.73 12.57 -30.90
CA ILE A 139 7.10 11.63 -29.96
C ILE A 139 7.80 11.69 -28.59
N SER A 140 9.15 11.66 -28.56
CA SER A 140 9.87 11.71 -27.29
C SER A 140 9.62 13.02 -26.52
N LYS A 141 9.51 14.14 -27.24
CA LYS A 141 9.12 15.42 -26.66
C LYS A 141 7.76 15.35 -25.95
N LEU A 142 6.76 14.68 -26.55
CA LEU A 142 5.46 14.49 -25.92
C LEU A 142 5.58 13.60 -24.68
N MET A 143 6.29 12.49 -24.75
CA MET A 143 6.47 11.55 -23.64
C MET A 143 7.14 12.15 -22.39
N ALA A 144 7.82 13.29 -22.53
CA ALA A 144 8.39 14.03 -21.40
C ALA A 144 7.39 14.89 -20.63
N LEU A 145 6.18 15.06 -21.15
CA LEU A 145 5.12 15.88 -20.54
C LEU A 145 4.19 15.00 -19.67
N PRO A 146 3.66 15.53 -18.58
CA PRO A 146 2.86 14.75 -17.61
C PRO A 146 1.54 14.22 -18.17
N ALA A 147 1.11 14.72 -19.34
CA ALA A 147 -0.11 14.27 -20.01
C ALA A 147 0.03 12.89 -20.68
N TYR A 148 1.24 12.46 -21.02
CA TYR A 148 1.45 11.29 -21.87
C TYR A 148 2.17 10.16 -21.14
N THR A 149 1.88 8.92 -21.52
CA THR A 149 2.50 7.72 -20.96
C THR A 149 3.81 7.39 -21.68
N PRO A 150 4.98 7.54 -21.02
CA PRO A 150 6.27 7.23 -21.63
C PRO A 150 6.59 5.74 -21.58
N PHE A 151 7.46 5.26 -22.48
CA PHE A 151 8.03 3.91 -22.43
C PHE A 151 9.01 3.75 -21.27
N ILE A 152 9.75 4.81 -20.99
CA ILE A 152 10.68 4.90 -19.88
C ILE A 152 10.09 5.90 -18.90
N SER A 153 9.63 5.42 -17.77
CA SER A 153 9.11 6.25 -16.68
C SER A 153 10.23 7.08 -16.05
N TYR A 154 9.89 8.25 -15.54
CA TYR A 154 10.83 9.13 -14.85
C TYR A 154 10.16 9.78 -13.64
N TRP A 155 10.93 10.00 -12.59
CA TRP A 155 10.49 10.70 -11.37
C TRP A 155 11.69 11.28 -10.61
N VAL A 156 11.41 12.21 -9.72
CA VAL A 156 12.40 12.77 -8.82
C VAL A 156 12.22 12.17 -7.44
N ASP A 157 13.30 11.66 -6.87
CA ASP A 157 13.30 11.12 -5.52
C ASP A 157 14.67 11.33 -4.86
N LEU A 158 14.80 10.98 -3.59
CA LEU A 158 16.04 11.02 -2.86
C LEU A 158 17.02 9.98 -3.40
N ASP A 159 18.30 10.37 -3.52
CA ASP A 159 19.36 9.44 -3.90
C ASP A 159 19.64 8.44 -2.77
N ALA A 160 19.40 7.17 -3.00
CA ALA A 160 19.59 6.12 -2.01
C ALA A 160 21.01 6.08 -1.40
N LYS A 161 22.04 6.54 -2.11
CA LYS A 161 23.41 6.63 -1.57
C LYS A 161 23.81 8.03 -1.10
N GLN A 162 23.00 9.04 -1.37
CA GLN A 162 23.17 10.42 -0.93
C GLN A 162 21.84 11.00 -0.48
N PRO A 163 21.28 10.55 0.68
CA PRO A 163 19.91 10.81 1.09
C PRO A 163 19.58 12.29 1.37
N ASP A 164 20.56 13.17 1.33
CA ASP A 164 20.43 14.62 1.39
C ASP A 164 20.27 15.30 0.01
N THR A 165 20.12 14.51 -1.05
CA THR A 165 20.11 15.00 -2.44
C THR A 165 18.93 14.41 -3.21
N TYR A 166 18.16 15.26 -3.91
CA TYR A 166 17.20 14.82 -4.92
C TYR A 166 17.90 14.50 -6.23
N VAL A 167 17.48 13.40 -6.87
CA VAL A 167 18.02 12.94 -8.15
C VAL A 167 16.90 12.48 -9.07
N LEU A 168 17.14 12.50 -10.36
CA LEU A 168 16.24 11.93 -11.36
C LEU A 168 16.42 10.42 -11.43
N TYR A 169 15.31 9.71 -11.35
CA TYR A 169 15.21 8.27 -11.60
C TYR A 169 14.58 7.99 -12.96
N LEU A 170 15.03 6.93 -13.61
CA LEU A 170 14.44 6.35 -14.80
C LEU A 170 14.14 4.88 -14.53
N GLY A 171 13.02 4.37 -15.05
CA GLY A 171 12.65 2.97 -14.90
C GLY A 171 11.73 2.48 -16.01
N GLN A 172 11.41 1.19 -15.98
CA GLN A 172 10.48 0.60 -16.93
C GLN A 172 9.06 1.18 -16.79
N GLY A 173 8.38 1.40 -17.92
CA GLY A 173 7.02 1.95 -17.96
C GLY A 173 6.24 1.53 -19.21
N GLY A 174 5.12 2.17 -19.45
CA GLY A 174 4.38 2.12 -20.70
C GLY A 174 3.37 0.98 -20.87
N LEU A 175 3.10 0.16 -19.83
CA LEU A 175 2.08 -0.88 -19.89
C LEU A 175 0.71 -0.36 -19.44
N GLY A 176 -0.35 -0.75 -20.13
CA GLY A 176 -1.72 -0.44 -19.74
C GLY A 176 -2.35 -1.47 -18.79
N LEU A 177 -1.86 -2.72 -18.75
CA LEU A 177 -2.21 -3.74 -17.77
C LEU A 177 -1.24 -3.67 -16.56
N PRO A 178 -1.61 -4.21 -15.37
CA PRO A 178 -0.88 -3.94 -14.12
C PRO A 178 0.61 -4.31 -14.12
N ASN A 179 0.99 -5.41 -14.76
CA ASN A 179 2.39 -5.83 -14.92
C ASN A 179 2.56 -6.80 -16.08
N ARG A 180 3.81 -7.23 -16.31
CA ARG A 180 4.18 -8.14 -17.40
C ARG A 180 3.43 -9.47 -17.42
N ASN A 181 3.03 -9.99 -16.26
CA ASN A 181 2.37 -11.30 -16.14
C ASN A 181 1.03 -11.33 -16.88
N TYR A 182 0.30 -10.22 -16.88
CA TYR A 182 -0.98 -10.09 -17.62
C TYR A 182 -0.83 -10.26 -19.14
N TYR A 183 0.35 -9.96 -19.68
CA TYR A 183 0.66 -10.12 -21.10
C TYR A 183 1.24 -11.50 -21.45
N LEU A 184 1.94 -12.14 -20.50
CA LEU A 184 2.83 -13.27 -20.77
C LEU A 184 2.35 -14.59 -20.20
N ASP A 185 1.61 -14.59 -19.08
CA ASP A 185 1.16 -15.83 -18.45
C ASP A 185 0.10 -16.52 -19.33
N ASP A 186 0.31 -17.81 -19.57
CA ASP A 186 -0.51 -18.61 -20.48
C ASP A 186 -1.58 -19.36 -19.68
N THR A 187 -2.57 -18.62 -19.19
CA THR A 187 -3.74 -19.15 -18.52
C THR A 187 -5.03 -18.68 -19.19
N PRO A 188 -6.11 -19.48 -19.19
CA PRO A 188 -7.39 -19.07 -19.80
C PRO A 188 -7.91 -17.73 -19.28
N GLN A 189 -7.66 -17.44 -18.01
CA GLN A 189 -8.03 -16.17 -17.42
C GLN A 189 -7.24 -14.99 -17.99
N MET A 190 -5.92 -15.12 -18.13
CA MET A 190 -5.08 -14.07 -18.71
C MET A 190 -5.41 -13.85 -20.18
N GLU A 191 -5.76 -14.92 -20.90
CA GLU A 191 -6.26 -14.82 -22.29
C GLU A 191 -7.56 -14.00 -22.35
N ASP A 192 -8.51 -14.25 -21.45
CA ASP A 192 -9.76 -13.48 -21.38
C ASP A 192 -9.51 -12.00 -21.03
N ILE A 193 -8.63 -11.72 -20.07
CA ILE A 193 -8.23 -10.34 -19.73
C ILE A 193 -7.62 -9.65 -20.96
N ARG A 194 -6.69 -10.28 -21.66
CA ARG A 194 -6.06 -9.73 -22.87
C ARG A 194 -7.09 -9.43 -23.96
N LYS A 195 -8.02 -10.35 -24.21
CA LYS A 195 -9.11 -10.16 -25.17
C LYS A 195 -9.98 -8.95 -24.80
N ASN A 196 -10.38 -8.85 -23.53
CA ASN A 196 -11.18 -7.72 -23.05
C ASN A 196 -10.37 -6.41 -23.11
N TYR A 197 -9.06 -6.44 -22.85
CA TYR A 197 -8.20 -5.26 -22.96
C TYR A 197 -8.09 -4.75 -24.40
N ILE A 198 -7.89 -5.63 -25.37
CA ILE A 198 -7.87 -5.26 -26.81
C ILE A 198 -9.21 -4.65 -27.21
N ALA A 199 -10.33 -5.22 -26.78
CA ALA A 199 -11.66 -4.67 -27.03
C ALA A 199 -11.84 -3.28 -26.39
N TYR A 200 -11.30 -3.07 -25.19
CA TYR A 200 -11.30 -1.77 -24.52
C TYR A 200 -10.49 -0.72 -25.31
N ILE A 201 -9.29 -1.06 -25.79
CA ILE A 201 -8.47 -0.17 -26.62
C ILE A 201 -9.28 0.27 -27.86
N ALA A 202 -9.88 -0.70 -28.57
CA ALA A 202 -10.70 -0.41 -29.74
C ALA A 202 -11.90 0.50 -29.41
N THR A 203 -12.55 0.26 -28.26
CA THR A 203 -13.68 1.09 -27.81
C THR A 203 -13.27 2.54 -27.56
N ILE A 204 -12.17 2.78 -26.85
CA ILE A 204 -11.67 4.14 -26.55
C ILE A 204 -11.30 4.88 -27.85
N LEU A 205 -10.63 4.22 -28.78
CA LEU A 205 -10.26 4.81 -30.07
C LEU A 205 -11.49 5.10 -30.94
N ASN A 206 -12.48 4.20 -30.93
CA ASN A 206 -13.74 4.40 -31.66
C ASN A 206 -14.54 5.59 -31.16
N LEU A 207 -14.59 5.78 -29.81
CA LEU A 207 -15.24 6.95 -29.18
C LEU A 207 -14.57 8.27 -29.59
N ALA A 208 -13.28 8.25 -29.90
CA ALA A 208 -12.54 9.40 -30.42
C ALA A 208 -12.71 9.61 -31.93
N GLY A 209 -13.48 8.76 -32.63
CA GLY A 209 -13.71 8.85 -34.04
C GLY A 209 -12.56 8.31 -34.94
N GLU A 210 -11.65 7.52 -34.35
CA GLU A 210 -10.56 6.87 -35.09
C GLU A 210 -11.11 5.79 -36.02
N LYS A 211 -10.34 5.51 -37.06
CA LYS A 211 -10.66 4.44 -38.04
C LYS A 211 -9.74 3.24 -37.79
N GLU A 212 -10.14 2.09 -38.35
CA GLU A 212 -9.35 0.84 -38.25
C GLU A 212 -9.00 0.45 -36.81
N VAL A 213 -9.94 0.71 -35.88
CA VAL A 213 -9.69 0.64 -34.43
C VAL A 213 -9.32 -0.76 -33.99
N GLU A 214 -9.83 -1.81 -34.58
CA GLU A 214 -9.48 -3.20 -34.29
C GLU A 214 -8.01 -3.49 -34.64
N GLN A 215 -7.54 -3.01 -35.81
CA GLN A 215 -6.15 -3.16 -36.21
C GLN A 215 -5.22 -2.36 -35.29
N LYS A 216 -5.56 -1.10 -35.01
CA LYS A 216 -4.80 -0.25 -34.06
C LYS A 216 -4.73 -0.86 -32.69
N ALA A 217 -5.82 -1.41 -32.17
CA ALA A 217 -5.86 -2.07 -30.88
C ALA A 217 -4.91 -3.29 -30.79
N GLN A 218 -4.89 -4.10 -31.86
CA GLN A 218 -3.96 -5.22 -31.96
C GLN A 218 -2.49 -4.75 -32.02
N GLN A 219 -2.20 -3.68 -32.73
CA GLN A 219 -0.86 -3.11 -32.83
C GLN A 219 -0.37 -2.53 -31.49
N ILE A 220 -1.23 -1.79 -30.78
CA ILE A 220 -0.94 -1.26 -29.46
C ILE A 220 -0.69 -2.40 -28.48
N PHE A 221 -1.56 -3.41 -28.45
CA PHE A 221 -1.38 -4.58 -27.59
C PHE A 221 -0.09 -5.35 -27.92
N ALA A 222 0.24 -5.55 -29.19
CA ALA A 222 1.47 -6.20 -29.62
C ALA A 222 2.72 -5.42 -29.18
N LEU A 223 2.67 -4.09 -29.27
CA LEU A 223 3.73 -3.21 -28.76
C LEU A 223 3.92 -3.36 -27.25
N GLU A 224 2.84 -3.22 -26.47
CA GLU A 224 2.89 -3.38 -25.02
C GLU A 224 3.35 -4.80 -24.61
N LYS A 225 2.95 -5.84 -25.34
CA LYS A 225 3.43 -7.21 -25.10
C LYS A 225 4.94 -7.32 -25.34
N SER A 226 5.48 -6.67 -26.36
CA SER A 226 6.93 -6.62 -26.60
C SER A 226 7.67 -5.90 -25.44
N MET A 227 7.07 -4.83 -24.92
CA MET A 227 7.59 -4.14 -23.74
C MET A 227 7.52 -5.04 -22.49
N ALA A 228 6.42 -5.75 -22.28
CA ALA A 228 6.24 -6.68 -21.16
C ALA A 228 7.28 -7.82 -21.16
N GLN A 229 7.72 -8.27 -22.34
CA GLN A 229 8.76 -9.31 -22.47
C GLN A 229 10.11 -8.88 -21.88
N VAL A 230 10.44 -7.59 -21.95
CA VAL A 230 11.71 -7.04 -21.46
C VAL A 230 11.61 -6.46 -20.06
N HIS A 231 10.41 -6.21 -19.53
CA HIS A 231 10.21 -5.75 -18.16
C HIS A 231 10.72 -6.76 -17.14
N TRP A 232 11.29 -6.27 -16.06
CA TRP A 232 11.57 -7.08 -14.88
C TRP A 232 10.27 -7.55 -14.22
N SER A 233 10.32 -8.73 -13.61
CA SER A 233 9.19 -9.22 -12.81
C SER A 233 8.99 -8.40 -11.53
N PRO A 234 7.81 -8.44 -10.89
CA PRO A 234 7.57 -7.75 -9.62
C PRO A 234 8.60 -8.09 -8.53
N GLU A 235 8.99 -9.35 -8.43
CA GLU A 235 9.99 -9.82 -7.44
C GLU A 235 11.38 -9.28 -7.76
N ALA A 236 11.80 -9.29 -9.04
CA ALA A 236 13.11 -8.79 -9.44
C ALA A 236 13.27 -7.29 -9.17
N ARG A 237 12.16 -6.53 -9.30
CA ARG A 237 12.14 -5.09 -9.01
C ARG A 237 12.32 -4.74 -7.53
N ARG A 238 12.13 -5.69 -6.63
CA ARG A 238 12.39 -5.48 -5.20
C ARG A 238 13.88 -5.44 -4.83
N ASP A 239 14.76 -5.91 -5.68
CA ASP A 239 16.21 -5.91 -5.41
C ASP A 239 16.78 -4.48 -5.56
N THR A 240 16.77 -3.73 -4.46
CA THR A 240 17.24 -2.33 -4.42
C THR A 240 18.69 -2.17 -4.89
N ILE A 241 19.57 -3.14 -4.61
CA ILE A 241 20.97 -3.07 -5.02
C ILE A 241 21.08 -3.19 -6.53
N LYS A 242 20.35 -4.14 -7.14
CA LYS A 242 20.29 -4.29 -8.59
C LYS A 242 19.55 -3.18 -9.30
N ASN A 243 18.75 -2.40 -8.60
CA ASN A 243 18.04 -1.25 -9.17
C ASN A 243 18.86 0.04 -9.13
N TYR A 244 19.96 0.10 -8.41
CA TYR A 244 20.74 1.33 -8.26
C TYR A 244 21.88 1.42 -9.26
N HIS A 245 21.63 2.00 -10.45
CA HIS A 245 22.65 2.26 -11.48
C HIS A 245 22.80 3.75 -11.71
N PRO A 246 23.72 4.43 -10.97
CA PRO A 246 24.02 5.84 -11.21
C PRO A 246 24.79 6.01 -12.52
N MET A 247 24.34 6.94 -13.35
CA MET A 247 24.95 7.30 -14.62
C MET A 247 25.02 8.82 -14.75
N THR A 248 26.04 9.31 -15.44
CA THR A 248 26.00 10.66 -16.01
C THR A 248 24.95 10.70 -17.13
N LEU A 249 24.52 11.90 -17.49
CA LEU A 249 23.58 12.08 -18.58
C LEU A 249 24.09 11.48 -19.92
N ASP A 250 25.37 11.64 -20.21
CA ASP A 250 25.98 11.12 -21.43
C ASP A 250 26.10 9.60 -21.41
N GLU A 251 26.47 9.00 -20.26
CA GLU A 251 26.47 7.55 -20.09
C GLU A 251 25.06 6.97 -20.26
N MET A 252 24.02 7.60 -19.69
CA MET A 252 22.64 7.19 -19.82
C MET A 252 22.16 7.24 -21.27
N LYS A 253 22.46 8.33 -22.00
CA LYS A 253 22.11 8.45 -23.43
C LYS A 253 22.78 7.35 -24.27
N ASN A 254 24.07 7.07 -24.01
CA ASN A 254 24.80 6.01 -24.72
C ASN A 254 24.28 4.60 -24.33
N PHE A 255 23.91 4.41 -23.08
CA PHE A 255 23.35 3.14 -22.60
C PHE A 255 22.00 2.81 -23.22
N THR A 256 21.19 3.83 -23.48
CA THR A 256 19.83 3.77 -24.01
C THR A 256 19.79 4.29 -25.46
N GLU A 257 20.81 3.93 -26.26
CA GLU A 257 20.86 4.30 -27.67
C GLU A 257 19.55 3.92 -28.40
N GLY A 258 19.05 4.84 -29.21
CA GLY A 258 17.77 4.71 -29.94
C GLY A 258 16.61 5.49 -29.33
N PHE A 259 16.71 5.95 -28.10
CA PHE A 259 15.72 6.89 -27.53
C PHE A 259 16.18 8.34 -27.70
N GLU A 260 15.27 9.20 -28.12
CA GLU A 260 15.56 10.61 -28.48
C GLU A 260 15.55 11.52 -27.24
N TRP A 261 16.60 11.43 -26.40
CA TRP A 261 16.69 12.08 -25.10
C TRP A 261 16.78 13.61 -25.14
N ASP A 262 17.43 14.21 -26.14
CA ASP A 262 17.67 15.65 -26.14
C ASP A 262 16.37 16.45 -26.10
N ASN A 263 15.39 16.08 -26.94
CA ASN A 263 14.11 16.73 -26.95
C ASN A 263 13.25 16.38 -25.72
N PHE A 264 13.39 15.18 -25.21
CA PHE A 264 12.74 14.73 -23.98
C PHE A 264 13.20 15.58 -22.78
N ILE A 265 14.51 15.67 -22.57
CA ILE A 265 15.13 16.39 -21.44
C ILE A 265 14.87 17.90 -21.51
N ASN A 266 14.85 18.48 -22.71
CA ASN A 266 14.59 19.91 -22.88
C ASN A 266 13.21 20.34 -22.33
N GLN A 267 12.22 19.42 -22.23
CA GLN A 267 10.91 19.71 -21.64
C GLN A 267 11.00 19.93 -20.11
N TRP A 268 11.98 19.37 -19.46
CA TRP A 268 12.16 19.50 -18.01
C TRP A 268 12.70 20.87 -17.57
N GLN A 269 13.28 21.64 -18.50
CA GLN A 269 13.89 22.96 -18.23
C GLN A 269 14.95 22.91 -17.12
N LEU A 270 15.62 21.77 -16.98
CA LEU A 270 16.70 21.55 -16.03
C LEU A 270 18.07 21.78 -16.68
N SER A 271 19.00 22.34 -15.92
CA SER A 271 20.38 22.52 -16.37
C SER A 271 21.16 21.21 -16.34
N ASN A 272 22.22 21.09 -17.16
CA ASN A 272 23.13 19.95 -17.12
C ASN A 272 23.78 19.74 -15.74
N LYS A 273 23.93 20.81 -14.94
CA LYS A 273 24.41 20.70 -13.56
C LYS A 273 23.42 19.99 -12.65
N GLN A 274 22.14 20.19 -12.84
CA GLN A 274 21.07 19.53 -12.08
C GLN A 274 20.91 18.07 -12.52
N LEU A 275 21.22 17.76 -13.78
CA LEU A 275 21.16 16.42 -14.37
C LEU A 275 22.55 15.72 -14.43
N ASN A 276 23.49 16.12 -13.57
CA ASN A 276 24.84 15.55 -13.54
C ASN A 276 24.87 14.07 -13.15
N LYS A 277 23.78 13.58 -12.53
CA LYS A 277 23.55 12.19 -12.14
C LYS A 277 22.09 11.81 -12.36
N VAL A 278 21.89 10.64 -12.93
CA VAL A 278 20.60 9.97 -13.14
C VAL A 278 20.72 8.56 -12.57
N ILE A 279 19.70 8.07 -11.88
CA ILE A 279 19.64 6.68 -11.44
C ILE A 279 18.77 5.90 -12.41
N VAL A 280 19.32 4.84 -13.00
CA VAL A 280 18.56 3.96 -13.89
C VAL A 280 18.17 2.69 -13.14
N GLU A 281 16.88 2.56 -12.83
CA GLU A 281 16.32 1.32 -12.32
C GLU A 281 15.98 0.37 -13.47
N ASN A 282 15.92 -0.93 -13.18
CA ASN A 282 15.58 -1.96 -14.18
C ASN A 282 16.38 -1.77 -15.50
N ASP A 283 17.65 -1.53 -15.39
CA ASP A 283 18.56 -1.04 -16.44
C ASP A 283 18.45 -1.81 -17.74
N SER A 284 18.44 -3.16 -17.68
CA SER A 284 18.30 -4.01 -18.87
C SER A 284 16.93 -3.84 -19.55
N ALA A 285 15.86 -3.59 -18.79
CA ALA A 285 14.55 -3.29 -19.33
C ALA A 285 14.55 -1.91 -20.02
N VAL A 286 15.08 -0.88 -19.34
CA VAL A 286 15.17 0.49 -19.87
C VAL A 286 15.96 0.51 -21.19
N LYS A 287 17.08 -0.22 -21.25
CA LYS A 287 17.88 -0.37 -22.47
C LYS A 287 17.08 -0.99 -23.63
N GLN A 288 16.32 -2.06 -23.35
CA GLN A 288 15.53 -2.72 -24.37
C GLN A 288 14.29 -1.89 -24.78
N LEU A 289 13.68 -1.16 -23.85
CA LEU A 289 12.57 -0.24 -24.15
C LEU A 289 13.01 0.89 -25.08
N ALA A 290 14.23 1.41 -24.92
CA ALA A 290 14.80 2.39 -25.86
C ALA A 290 14.88 1.84 -27.29
N LYS A 291 15.31 0.57 -27.43
CA LYS A 291 15.37 -0.10 -28.73
C LYS A 291 13.98 -0.36 -29.31
N ILE A 292 13.04 -0.86 -28.48
CA ILE A 292 11.64 -1.07 -28.92
C ILE A 292 11.04 0.24 -29.41
N TYR A 293 11.32 1.35 -28.72
CA TYR A 293 10.91 2.69 -29.12
C TYR A 293 11.45 3.05 -30.52
N ALA A 294 12.76 2.90 -30.74
CA ALA A 294 13.40 3.21 -32.01
C ALA A 294 12.88 2.37 -33.19
N ASP A 295 12.59 1.09 -32.95
CA ASP A 295 12.13 0.13 -33.95
C ASP A 295 10.61 0.27 -34.24
N THR A 296 9.84 0.99 -33.40
CA THR A 296 8.39 1.13 -33.55
C THR A 296 8.04 2.24 -34.55
N PRO A 297 7.19 1.99 -35.54
CA PRO A 297 6.74 3.04 -36.48
C PRO A 297 6.08 4.21 -35.74
N VAL A 298 6.34 5.43 -36.21
CA VAL A 298 5.78 6.66 -35.64
C VAL A 298 4.26 6.63 -35.56
N SER A 299 3.59 6.08 -36.59
CA SER A 299 2.12 5.92 -36.58
C SER A 299 1.62 5.05 -35.42
N THR A 300 2.33 3.96 -35.11
CA THR A 300 2.00 3.09 -33.97
C THR A 300 2.25 3.80 -32.64
N LEU A 301 3.33 4.59 -32.53
CA LEU A 301 3.60 5.43 -31.36
C LEU A 301 2.52 6.50 -31.16
N GLN A 302 2.02 7.11 -32.25
CA GLN A 302 0.90 8.05 -32.19
C GLN A 302 -0.38 7.37 -31.67
N ASP A 303 -0.73 6.19 -32.19
CA ASP A 303 -1.92 5.45 -31.76
C ASP A 303 -1.81 5.00 -30.30
N TYR A 304 -0.60 4.55 -29.87
CA TYR A 304 -0.29 4.22 -28.48
C TYR A 304 -0.49 5.43 -27.55
N LEU A 305 0.11 6.59 -27.84
CA LEU A 305 -0.04 7.80 -27.04
C LEU A 305 -1.50 8.27 -26.99
N ARG A 306 -2.21 8.21 -28.12
CA ARG A 306 -3.62 8.60 -28.21
C ARG A 306 -4.50 7.73 -27.32
N PHE A 307 -4.33 6.41 -27.38
CA PHE A 307 -5.08 5.48 -26.56
C PHE A 307 -4.81 5.74 -25.06
N HIS A 308 -3.56 5.77 -24.65
CA HIS A 308 -3.21 5.97 -23.24
C HIS A 308 -3.71 7.31 -22.73
N TYR A 309 -3.51 8.38 -23.48
CA TYR A 309 -3.99 9.70 -23.10
C TYR A 309 -5.50 9.73 -22.89
N LEU A 310 -6.28 9.22 -23.85
CA LEU A 310 -7.73 9.14 -23.74
C LEU A 310 -8.18 8.24 -22.57
N SER A 311 -7.53 7.10 -22.41
CA SER A 311 -7.81 6.16 -21.32
C SER A 311 -7.57 6.79 -19.95
N ASP A 312 -6.50 7.56 -19.79
CA ASP A 312 -6.17 8.23 -18.53
C ASP A 312 -7.13 9.38 -18.21
N GLN A 313 -7.63 10.07 -19.23
CA GLN A 313 -8.63 11.13 -19.08
C GLN A 313 -10.06 10.62 -18.94
N ALA A 314 -10.34 9.35 -19.29
CA ALA A 314 -11.68 8.78 -19.33
C ALA A 314 -12.53 8.98 -18.07
N PRO A 315 -11.99 8.94 -16.82
CA PRO A 315 -12.76 9.22 -15.60
C PRO A 315 -13.34 10.65 -15.51
N TYR A 316 -12.79 11.59 -16.29
CA TYR A 316 -13.15 13.02 -16.28
C TYR A 316 -13.94 13.45 -17.53
N LEU A 317 -14.12 12.53 -18.46
CA LEU A 317 -14.85 12.75 -19.71
C LEU A 317 -16.34 12.39 -19.55
N ASN A 318 -17.09 12.52 -20.65
CA ASN A 318 -18.48 12.13 -20.72
C ASN A 318 -18.70 10.64 -20.39
N ARG A 319 -19.96 10.27 -20.24
CA ARG A 319 -20.35 8.95 -19.75
C ARG A 319 -19.78 7.80 -20.57
N ASP A 320 -19.75 7.91 -21.89
CA ASP A 320 -19.30 6.83 -22.76
C ASP A 320 -17.85 6.41 -22.46
N TYR A 321 -16.94 7.38 -22.24
CA TYR A 321 -15.55 7.11 -21.88
C TYR A 321 -15.42 6.57 -20.45
N SER A 322 -16.13 7.19 -19.49
CA SER A 322 -16.02 6.77 -18.09
C SER A 322 -16.61 5.37 -17.86
N ASP A 323 -17.69 5.02 -18.57
CA ASP A 323 -18.31 3.70 -18.51
C ASP A 323 -17.45 2.64 -19.21
N ALA A 324 -16.84 2.96 -20.36
CA ALA A 324 -15.90 2.05 -21.03
C ALA A 324 -14.70 1.72 -20.12
N ARG A 325 -14.12 2.72 -19.47
CA ARG A 325 -13.01 2.51 -18.52
C ARG A 325 -13.45 1.69 -17.30
N PHE A 326 -14.60 2.00 -16.73
CA PHE A 326 -15.15 1.23 -15.62
C PHE A 326 -15.41 -0.22 -16.00
N ASP A 327 -15.98 -0.45 -17.19
CA ASP A 327 -16.27 -1.81 -17.65
C ASP A 327 -15.01 -2.68 -17.73
N PHE A 328 -13.90 -2.13 -18.21
CA PHE A 328 -12.67 -2.89 -18.29
C PHE A 328 -11.94 -2.95 -16.92
N TYR A 329 -11.47 -1.82 -16.40
CA TYR A 329 -10.58 -1.82 -15.22
C TYR A 329 -11.29 -2.19 -13.91
N SER A 330 -12.57 -1.84 -13.79
CA SER A 330 -13.30 -2.14 -12.55
C SER A 330 -14.08 -3.44 -12.64
N ARG A 331 -14.89 -3.63 -13.69
CA ARG A 331 -15.75 -4.81 -13.79
C ARG A 331 -14.97 -6.05 -14.26
N LYS A 332 -14.31 -6.00 -15.41
CA LYS A 332 -13.63 -7.17 -15.99
C LYS A 332 -12.38 -7.56 -15.21
N LEU A 333 -11.57 -6.58 -14.83
CA LEU A 333 -10.30 -6.84 -14.16
C LEU A 333 -10.47 -7.09 -12.65
N ASN A 334 -11.35 -6.35 -11.98
CA ASN A 334 -11.48 -6.37 -10.52
C ASN A 334 -12.84 -6.88 -9.99
N GLY A 335 -13.76 -7.32 -10.85
CA GLY A 335 -15.04 -7.91 -10.45
C GLY A 335 -16.02 -6.94 -9.78
N ILE A 336 -15.89 -5.64 -10.03
CA ILE A 336 -16.77 -4.61 -9.44
C ILE A 336 -17.99 -4.44 -10.34
N GLU A 337 -19.14 -4.96 -9.91
CA GLU A 337 -20.37 -4.99 -10.71
C GLU A 337 -20.98 -3.60 -10.97
N LYS A 338 -20.92 -2.70 -10.00
CA LYS A 338 -21.55 -1.39 -10.05
C LYS A 338 -20.57 -0.29 -9.70
N GLN A 339 -20.61 0.78 -10.46
CA GLN A 339 -19.83 1.97 -10.18
C GLN A 339 -20.34 2.67 -8.91
N ARG A 340 -19.45 3.33 -8.20
CA ARG A 340 -19.80 4.22 -7.08
C ARG A 340 -20.65 5.39 -7.57
N SER A 341 -21.44 5.97 -6.69
CA SER A 341 -22.25 7.14 -7.02
C SER A 341 -21.39 8.31 -7.51
N ARG A 342 -21.98 9.21 -8.28
CA ARG A 342 -21.28 10.41 -8.77
C ARG A 342 -20.69 11.26 -7.64
N LYS A 343 -21.42 11.39 -6.51
CA LYS A 343 -20.96 12.13 -5.33
C LYS A 343 -19.73 11.49 -4.69
N GLU A 344 -19.72 10.16 -4.53
CA GLU A 344 -18.58 9.44 -3.99
C GLU A 344 -17.35 9.58 -4.91
N ARG A 345 -17.53 9.47 -6.23
CA ARG A 345 -16.45 9.67 -7.20
C ARG A 345 -15.93 11.12 -7.24
N ALA A 346 -16.82 12.10 -7.03
CA ALA A 346 -16.43 13.51 -6.89
C ALA A 346 -15.57 13.71 -5.64
N LEU A 347 -15.96 13.11 -4.50
CA LEU A 347 -15.19 13.17 -3.27
C LEU A 347 -13.82 12.50 -3.42
N GLU A 348 -13.76 11.32 -4.04
CA GLU A 348 -12.49 10.63 -4.36
C GLU A 348 -11.58 11.50 -5.23
N THR A 349 -12.17 12.18 -6.23
CA THR A 349 -11.42 13.08 -7.12
C THR A 349 -10.85 14.28 -6.33
N VAL A 350 -11.66 14.89 -5.47
CA VAL A 350 -11.19 15.96 -4.58
C VAL A 350 -10.09 15.48 -3.65
N ASN A 351 -10.28 14.33 -3.01
CA ASN A 351 -9.30 13.76 -2.10
C ASN A 351 -7.97 13.43 -2.79
N ARG A 352 -8.00 13.06 -4.06
CA ARG A 352 -6.79 12.79 -4.86
C ARG A 352 -6.11 14.06 -5.36
N LEU A 353 -6.85 15.05 -5.85
CA LEU A 353 -6.30 16.25 -6.48
C LEU A 353 -6.05 17.41 -5.51
N GLN A 354 -6.77 17.45 -4.40
CA GLN A 354 -6.69 18.45 -3.34
C GLN A 354 -6.54 17.77 -1.97
N GLY A 355 -5.81 16.64 -1.92
CA GLY A 355 -5.72 15.80 -0.74
C GLY A 355 -5.07 16.50 0.44
N GLU A 356 -4.00 17.23 0.26
CA GLU A 356 -3.32 17.95 1.33
C GLU A 356 -4.14 19.14 1.86
N PRO A 357 -4.72 20.03 1.01
CA PRO A 357 -5.70 21.03 1.46
C PRO A 357 -6.91 20.44 2.18
N MET A 358 -7.44 19.30 1.73
CA MET A 358 -8.51 18.58 2.42
C MET A 358 -8.04 18.04 3.78
N GLY A 359 -6.81 17.52 3.84
CA GLY A 359 -6.17 17.00 5.05
C GLY A 359 -6.01 18.04 6.14
N GLN A 360 -5.72 19.30 5.79
CA GLN A 360 -5.69 20.42 6.76
C GLN A 360 -7.02 20.58 7.49
N ILE A 361 -8.12 20.60 6.73
CA ILE A 361 -9.47 20.74 7.31
C ILE A 361 -9.84 19.48 8.11
N TYR A 362 -9.44 18.31 7.61
CA TYR A 362 -9.71 17.02 8.25
C TYR A 362 -9.09 16.94 9.66
N VAL A 363 -7.82 17.29 9.81
CA VAL A 363 -7.14 17.18 11.11
C VAL A 363 -7.66 18.20 12.13
N GLU A 364 -8.00 19.41 11.68
CA GLU A 364 -8.61 20.41 12.54
C GLU A 364 -9.95 19.94 13.16
N LYS A 365 -10.69 19.05 12.48
CA LYS A 365 -12.02 18.60 12.90
C LYS A 365 -12.03 17.24 13.59
N TYR A 366 -11.16 16.32 13.18
CA TYR A 366 -11.30 14.91 13.50
C TYR A 366 -10.06 14.29 14.18
N PHE A 367 -8.99 15.04 14.38
CA PHE A 367 -7.81 14.53 15.05
C PHE A 367 -7.45 15.39 16.27
N ASP A 368 -7.74 14.86 17.44
CA ASP A 368 -7.51 15.59 18.68
C ASP A 368 -6.07 15.42 19.23
N PRO A 369 -5.54 16.42 19.97
CA PRO A 369 -4.19 16.37 20.54
C PRO A 369 -3.98 15.26 21.55
N GLU A 370 -5.02 14.78 22.26
CA GLU A 370 -4.92 13.69 23.24
C GLU A 370 -4.64 12.36 22.54
N SER A 371 -5.32 12.08 21.44
CA SER A 371 -5.04 10.91 20.58
C SER A 371 -3.61 10.93 20.07
N LYS A 372 -3.10 12.08 19.63
CA LYS A 372 -1.69 12.24 19.21
C LYS A 372 -0.72 11.89 20.34
N ALA A 373 -0.98 12.37 21.57
CA ALA A 373 -0.14 12.12 22.73
C ALA A 373 -0.09 10.62 23.10
N LYS A 374 -1.25 9.95 23.16
CA LYS A 374 -1.36 8.51 23.47
C LYS A 374 -0.66 7.64 22.43
N ILE A 375 -0.79 7.97 21.16
CA ILE A 375 -0.07 7.24 20.09
C ILE A 375 1.44 7.46 20.22
N THR A 376 1.89 8.67 20.50
CA THR A 376 3.32 8.97 20.68
C THR A 376 3.90 8.18 21.84
N GLU A 377 3.15 8.03 22.92
CA GLU A 377 3.52 7.17 24.06
C GLU A 377 3.63 5.70 23.64
N LEU A 378 2.62 5.16 22.94
CA LEU A 378 2.62 3.80 22.43
C LEU A 378 3.81 3.53 21.50
N VAL A 379 4.12 4.45 20.58
CA VAL A 379 5.31 4.37 19.71
C VAL A 379 6.58 4.30 20.54
N SER A 380 6.68 5.09 21.61
CA SER A 380 7.86 5.09 22.50
C SER A 380 8.02 3.76 23.23
N TYR A 381 6.93 3.15 23.72
CA TYR A 381 6.93 1.82 24.32
C TYR A 381 7.40 0.73 23.34
N ILE A 382 6.84 0.73 22.16
CA ILE A 382 7.17 -0.25 21.09
C ILE A 382 8.63 -0.09 20.67
N ARG A 383 9.11 1.14 20.47
CA ARG A 383 10.52 1.43 20.14
C ARG A 383 11.47 0.99 21.26
N GLY A 384 11.14 1.27 22.54
CA GLY A 384 11.93 0.84 23.70
C GLY A 384 12.04 -0.68 23.80
N THR A 385 10.94 -1.37 23.54
CA THR A 385 10.90 -2.84 23.52
C THR A 385 11.70 -3.40 22.34
N PHE A 386 11.60 -2.81 21.16
CA PHE A 386 12.40 -3.24 20.01
C PHE A 386 13.89 -3.05 20.28
N ASN A 387 14.30 -1.95 20.91
CA ASN A 387 15.68 -1.73 21.34
C ASN A 387 16.16 -2.87 22.26
N SER A 388 15.36 -3.28 23.24
CA SER A 388 15.68 -4.39 24.14
C SER A 388 15.82 -5.72 23.38
N ARG A 389 14.88 -6.01 22.45
CA ARG A 389 14.95 -7.23 21.64
C ARG A 389 16.18 -7.27 20.71
N LEU A 390 16.59 -6.14 20.15
CA LEU A 390 17.83 -6.06 19.36
C LEU A 390 19.08 -6.28 20.22
N LYS A 391 19.10 -5.79 21.48
CA LYS A 391 20.18 -6.04 22.42
C LYS A 391 20.32 -7.52 22.77
N ASP A 392 19.19 -8.20 22.96
CA ASP A 392 19.13 -9.61 23.35
C ASP A 392 19.15 -10.57 22.15
N ASN A 393 19.26 -10.06 20.93
CA ASN A 393 19.27 -10.87 19.71
C ASN A 393 20.50 -11.79 19.66
N ASP A 394 20.28 -13.09 19.51
CA ASP A 394 21.30 -14.16 19.65
C ASP A 394 22.03 -14.52 18.35
N TRP A 395 21.50 -14.09 17.19
CA TRP A 395 22.07 -14.42 15.89
C TRP A 395 22.87 -13.28 15.25
N MET A 396 22.74 -12.05 15.73
CA MET A 396 23.57 -10.92 15.33
C MET A 396 24.89 -10.90 16.07
N ASP A 397 25.99 -10.63 15.39
CA ASP A 397 27.23 -10.28 16.05
C ASP A 397 27.21 -8.84 16.62
N ASN A 398 28.16 -8.52 17.47
CA ASN A 398 28.20 -7.23 18.15
C ASN A 398 28.26 -6.03 17.19
N PRO A 399 29.14 -5.99 16.14
CA PRO A 399 29.18 -4.86 15.23
C PRO A 399 27.85 -4.61 14.52
N THR A 400 27.18 -5.65 14.03
CA THR A 400 25.88 -5.53 13.35
C THR A 400 24.81 -5.06 14.34
N ARG A 401 24.82 -5.58 15.58
CA ARG A 401 23.87 -5.18 16.63
C ARG A 401 24.03 -3.71 17.00
N GLU A 402 25.25 -3.20 17.12
CA GLU A 402 25.52 -1.78 17.42
C GLU A 402 24.98 -0.86 16.34
N GLU A 403 25.19 -1.19 15.06
CA GLU A 403 24.63 -0.42 13.94
C GLU A 403 23.09 -0.52 13.90
N ALA A 404 22.50 -1.68 14.18
CA ALA A 404 21.05 -1.85 14.27
C ALA A 404 20.43 -0.99 15.36
N LEU A 405 21.03 -0.96 16.56
CA LEU A 405 20.61 -0.13 17.68
C LEU A 405 20.71 1.36 17.34
N LYS A 406 21.81 1.77 16.73
CA LYS A 406 22.01 3.14 16.27
C LYS A 406 20.95 3.53 15.22
N LYS A 407 20.66 2.64 14.27
CA LYS A 407 19.62 2.91 13.26
C LYS A 407 18.26 3.10 13.92
N LEU A 408 17.86 2.25 14.88
CA LEU A 408 16.59 2.38 15.59
C LEU A 408 16.54 3.69 16.42
N GLU A 409 17.65 4.12 17.00
CA GLU A 409 17.76 5.40 17.72
C GLU A 409 17.53 6.59 16.79
N GLN A 410 17.98 6.51 15.53
CA GLN A 410 17.89 7.56 14.53
C GLN A 410 16.54 7.60 13.81
N PHE A 411 15.59 6.70 14.10
CA PHE A 411 14.27 6.75 13.47
C PHE A 411 13.57 8.07 13.77
N THR A 412 13.16 8.75 12.71
CA THR A 412 12.21 9.87 12.79
C THR A 412 10.78 9.30 12.88
N VAL A 413 9.99 9.81 13.81
CA VAL A 413 8.59 9.41 14.00
C VAL A 413 7.69 10.59 13.68
N LYS A 414 6.78 10.39 12.72
CA LYS A 414 5.79 11.38 12.28
C LYS A 414 4.37 10.87 12.59
N VAL A 415 3.58 11.64 13.34
CA VAL A 415 2.25 11.23 13.80
C VAL A 415 1.20 12.28 13.49
N GLY A 416 0.13 11.87 12.84
CA GLY A 416 -1.08 12.65 12.57
C GLY A 416 -1.01 13.45 11.28
N TYR A 417 -0.20 14.49 11.22
CA TYR A 417 -0.11 15.41 10.08
C TYR A 417 1.23 16.15 10.04
N PRO A 418 1.66 16.68 8.86
CA PRO A 418 2.92 17.40 8.70
C PRO A 418 2.89 18.78 9.39
N ASP A 419 4.04 19.22 9.90
CA ASP A 419 4.18 20.54 10.52
C ASP A 419 4.17 21.69 9.51
N LYS A 420 4.41 21.41 8.23
CA LYS A 420 4.39 22.36 7.12
C LYS A 420 3.65 21.76 5.94
N TRP A 421 2.90 22.60 5.24
CA TRP A 421 2.08 22.25 4.08
C TRP A 421 2.67 22.81 2.80
N ASN A 422 2.37 22.16 1.67
CA ASN A 422 2.70 22.69 0.35
C ASN A 422 1.89 23.95 0.03
N ASP A 423 2.42 24.80 -0.84
CA ASP A 423 1.76 26.01 -1.31
C ASP A 423 0.96 25.75 -2.58
N PHE A 424 -0.36 25.81 -2.46
CA PHE A 424 -1.32 25.64 -3.56
C PHE A 424 -1.88 26.97 -4.07
N SER A 425 -1.29 28.12 -3.73
CA SER A 425 -1.80 29.45 -4.06
C SER A 425 -1.87 29.73 -5.57
N SER A 426 -1.06 29.04 -6.37
CA SER A 426 -1.07 29.17 -7.84
C SER A 426 -2.19 28.41 -8.53
N ILE A 427 -2.86 27.49 -7.84
CA ILE A 427 -3.96 26.68 -8.37
C ILE A 427 -5.28 27.43 -8.22
N ASN A 428 -6.00 27.62 -9.33
CA ASN A 428 -7.29 28.35 -9.36
C ASN A 428 -8.36 27.51 -10.06
N LEU A 429 -9.04 26.64 -9.31
CA LEU A 429 -10.02 25.69 -9.84
C LEU A 429 -11.39 26.37 -10.04
N LYS A 430 -12.12 25.94 -11.07
CA LYS A 430 -13.41 26.51 -11.46
C LYS A 430 -14.53 25.47 -11.35
N PRO A 431 -15.78 25.87 -11.10
CA PRO A 431 -16.88 24.93 -10.86
C PRO A 431 -17.46 24.26 -12.12
N ASP A 432 -17.01 24.64 -13.30
CA ASP A 432 -17.59 24.24 -14.61
C ASP A 432 -16.58 23.65 -15.61
N THR A 433 -15.31 23.50 -15.22
CA THR A 433 -14.23 23.03 -16.10
C THR A 433 -13.43 21.91 -15.47
N LEU A 434 -14.03 20.73 -15.31
CA LEU A 434 -13.40 19.59 -14.61
C LEU A 434 -12.03 19.21 -15.18
N LEU A 435 -11.95 19.07 -16.49
CA LEU A 435 -10.72 18.62 -17.14
C LEU A 435 -9.59 19.65 -17.06
N ASP A 436 -9.93 20.95 -17.19
CA ASP A 436 -8.93 22.03 -17.02
C ASP A 436 -8.44 22.08 -15.55
N ASN A 437 -9.33 21.84 -14.58
CA ASN A 437 -8.96 21.70 -13.19
C ASN A 437 -7.97 20.57 -12.97
N TYR A 438 -8.24 19.40 -13.55
CA TYR A 438 -7.33 18.25 -13.51
C TYR A 438 -5.96 18.58 -14.11
N LYS A 439 -5.93 19.13 -15.32
CA LYS A 439 -4.70 19.52 -16.01
C LYS A 439 -3.87 20.53 -15.19
N GLN A 440 -4.53 21.48 -14.56
CA GLN A 440 -3.88 22.49 -13.73
C GLN A 440 -3.19 21.86 -12.51
N VAL A 441 -3.87 20.95 -11.81
CA VAL A 441 -3.29 20.23 -10.65
C VAL A 441 -2.15 19.31 -11.09
N LEU A 442 -2.33 18.56 -12.19
CA LEU A 442 -1.31 17.68 -12.75
C LEU A 442 -0.04 18.45 -13.10
N ASN A 443 -0.19 19.60 -13.77
CA ASN A 443 0.94 20.44 -14.13
C ASN A 443 1.64 21.04 -12.90
N TRP A 444 0.88 21.48 -11.90
CA TRP A 444 1.45 21.97 -10.64
C TRP A 444 2.28 20.86 -9.97
N SER A 445 1.74 19.65 -9.84
CA SER A 445 2.42 18.51 -9.24
C SER A 445 3.71 18.15 -10.00
N TYR A 446 3.67 18.16 -11.32
CA TYR A 446 4.82 17.94 -12.16
C TYR A 446 5.93 19.00 -11.93
N GLN A 447 5.56 20.29 -11.95
CA GLN A 447 6.50 21.39 -11.74
C GLN A 447 7.08 21.35 -10.33
N ASP A 448 6.29 21.08 -9.31
CA ASP A 448 6.77 20.94 -7.93
C ASP A 448 7.78 19.80 -7.81
N ASN A 449 7.47 18.63 -8.39
CA ASN A 449 8.37 17.47 -8.38
C ASN A 449 9.70 17.76 -9.08
N MET A 450 9.67 18.31 -10.29
CA MET A 450 10.88 18.65 -11.05
C MET A 450 11.70 19.76 -10.36
N SER A 451 11.07 20.69 -9.66
CA SER A 451 11.73 21.80 -8.95
C SER A 451 12.61 21.33 -7.78
N LYS A 452 12.41 20.11 -7.28
CA LYS A 452 13.19 19.56 -6.15
C LYS A 452 14.65 19.28 -6.52
N ILE A 453 14.93 18.98 -7.78
CA ILE A 453 16.29 18.66 -8.23
C ILE A 453 17.24 19.84 -7.94
N GLY A 454 18.30 19.55 -7.19
CA GLY A 454 19.29 20.58 -6.79
C GLY A 454 18.84 21.49 -5.64
N GLN A 455 17.73 21.17 -4.99
CA GLN A 455 17.25 21.88 -3.80
C GLN A 455 17.49 21.06 -2.52
N PRO A 456 17.53 21.70 -1.35
CA PRO A 456 17.56 21.00 -0.07
C PRO A 456 16.37 20.05 0.09
N VAL A 457 16.61 18.90 0.73
CA VAL A 457 15.58 17.90 0.98
C VAL A 457 14.46 18.45 1.88
N ARG A 458 13.24 18.25 1.47
CA ARG A 458 12.03 18.67 2.19
C ARG A 458 11.67 17.64 3.26
N GLN A 459 12.38 17.62 4.37
CA GLN A 459 12.17 16.70 5.50
C GLN A 459 10.75 16.72 6.07
N TRP A 460 10.01 17.81 5.84
CA TRP A 460 8.65 18.02 6.33
C TRP A 460 7.57 17.39 5.42
N GLU A 461 7.90 17.04 4.19
CA GLU A 461 6.95 16.39 3.27
C GLU A 461 6.58 14.99 3.77
N TRP A 462 5.32 14.61 3.52
CA TRP A 462 4.80 13.29 3.78
C TRP A 462 4.40 12.61 2.47
N GLY A 463 4.64 11.30 2.37
CA GLY A 463 4.20 10.50 1.23
C GLY A 463 2.71 10.19 1.21
N MET A 464 2.01 10.44 2.35
CA MET A 464 0.58 10.21 2.50
C MET A 464 -0.10 11.43 3.11
N THR A 465 -1.35 11.70 2.71
CA THR A 465 -2.16 12.75 3.33
C THR A 465 -2.69 12.31 4.70
N PRO A 466 -3.03 13.25 5.62
CA PRO A 466 -3.52 12.92 6.96
C PRO A 466 -4.78 12.03 7.00
N GLN A 467 -5.63 12.11 5.99
CA GLN A 467 -6.83 11.28 5.87
C GLN A 467 -6.61 9.93 5.18
N THR A 468 -5.37 9.56 4.89
CA THR A 468 -5.00 8.23 4.36
C THR A 468 -5.07 7.19 5.48
N ILE A 469 -5.75 6.07 5.22
CA ILE A 469 -5.85 4.95 6.15
C ILE A 469 -4.74 3.95 5.83
N ASN A 470 -3.56 4.30 6.24
CA ASN A 470 -2.35 3.50 6.12
C ASN A 470 -1.24 4.10 7.00
N ALA A 471 -0.08 3.43 7.03
CA ALA A 471 1.17 3.91 7.58
C ALA A 471 2.30 3.56 6.60
N TYR A 472 3.50 4.09 6.80
CA TYR A 472 4.65 3.70 5.98
C TYR A 472 5.98 3.95 6.66
N PHE A 473 6.98 3.17 6.26
CA PHE A 473 8.39 3.42 6.50
C PHE A 473 9.08 3.97 5.24
N ASN A 474 9.89 5.03 5.38
CA ASN A 474 10.73 5.55 4.30
C ASN A 474 12.21 5.23 4.61
N PRO A 475 12.85 4.31 3.89
CA PRO A 475 14.22 3.88 4.19
C PRO A 475 15.27 4.98 3.97
N VAL A 476 15.07 5.86 2.97
CA VAL A 476 16.04 6.92 2.64
C VAL A 476 16.00 8.06 3.65
N GLN A 477 14.88 8.27 4.32
CA GLN A 477 14.74 9.25 5.40
C GLN A 477 14.82 8.60 6.80
N ASN A 478 14.87 7.28 6.87
CA ASN A 478 14.82 6.50 8.10
C ASN A 478 13.67 6.95 9.01
N GLU A 479 12.46 7.05 8.43
CA GLU A 479 11.28 7.58 9.11
C GLU A 479 10.07 6.64 9.02
N ILE A 480 9.27 6.66 10.08
CA ILE A 480 7.96 6.01 10.16
C ILE A 480 6.87 7.06 10.28
N VAL A 481 5.79 6.88 9.52
CA VAL A 481 4.73 7.88 9.39
C VAL A 481 3.37 7.25 9.61
N PHE A 482 2.59 7.83 10.53
CA PHE A 482 1.24 7.42 10.89
C PHE A 482 0.25 8.55 10.63
N PRO A 483 -0.44 8.60 9.48
CA PRO A 483 -1.49 9.58 9.20
C PRO A 483 -2.62 9.56 10.23
N ALA A 484 -3.28 10.70 10.43
CA ALA A 484 -4.33 10.86 11.44
C ALA A 484 -5.47 9.84 11.29
N ALA A 485 -5.86 9.50 10.05
CA ALA A 485 -7.03 8.66 9.81
C ALA A 485 -6.86 7.20 10.26
N ILE A 486 -5.65 6.61 10.23
CA ILE A 486 -5.42 5.25 10.74
C ILE A 486 -5.52 5.18 12.26
N LEU A 487 -5.37 6.31 12.96
CA LEU A 487 -5.35 6.42 14.41
C LEU A 487 -6.76 6.54 15.02
N GLN A 488 -7.68 5.73 14.51
CA GLN A 488 -9.10 5.62 14.92
C GLN A 488 -9.51 4.14 14.99
N ALA A 489 -10.66 3.88 15.62
CA ALA A 489 -11.24 2.54 15.60
C ALA A 489 -11.48 2.05 14.15
N PRO A 490 -11.18 0.78 13.82
CA PRO A 490 -10.89 -0.32 14.73
C PRO A 490 -9.40 -0.51 15.06
N PHE A 491 -8.48 0.33 14.59
CA PHE A 491 -7.04 0.18 14.83
C PHE A 491 -6.61 0.75 16.19
N PHE A 492 -7.17 1.91 16.55
CA PHE A 492 -6.89 2.58 17.81
C PHE A 492 -8.16 3.15 18.44
N ASP A 493 -8.38 2.83 19.71
CA ASP A 493 -9.41 3.47 20.54
C ASP A 493 -8.83 3.67 21.95
N PRO A 494 -8.69 4.91 22.43
CA PRO A 494 -8.13 5.19 23.74
C PRO A 494 -8.98 4.69 24.91
N ASN A 495 -10.23 4.26 24.65
CA ASN A 495 -11.21 3.86 25.66
C ASN A 495 -11.37 2.33 25.80
N VAL A 496 -10.69 1.53 24.97
CA VAL A 496 -10.73 0.06 25.06
C VAL A 496 -9.59 -0.48 25.92
N ASP A 497 -9.70 -1.78 26.28
CA ASP A 497 -8.59 -2.46 26.98
C ASP A 497 -7.30 -2.38 26.15
N PRO A 498 -6.16 -2.04 26.77
CA PRO A 498 -4.89 -1.85 26.04
C PRO A 498 -4.47 -3.05 25.18
N ALA A 499 -4.83 -4.28 25.56
CA ALA A 499 -4.54 -5.47 24.74
C ALA A 499 -5.01 -5.33 23.30
N TYR A 500 -6.15 -4.68 23.08
CA TYR A 500 -6.68 -4.45 21.75
C TYR A 500 -5.83 -3.47 20.94
N ASN A 501 -5.43 -2.35 21.55
CA ASN A 501 -4.57 -1.36 20.88
C ASN A 501 -3.19 -1.93 20.56
N TYR A 502 -2.60 -2.71 21.49
CA TYR A 502 -1.31 -3.37 21.23
C TYR A 502 -1.41 -4.43 20.12
N GLY A 503 -2.50 -5.21 20.07
CA GLY A 503 -2.72 -6.23 19.04
C GLY A 503 -3.12 -5.67 17.66
N ALA A 504 -3.60 -4.42 17.58
CA ALA A 504 -3.96 -3.74 16.33
C ALA A 504 -2.91 -2.68 15.95
N ILE A 505 -3.14 -1.40 16.32
CA ILE A 505 -2.21 -0.31 15.94
C ILE A 505 -0.79 -0.52 16.48
N GLY A 506 -0.63 -1.15 17.65
CA GLY A 506 0.68 -1.48 18.21
C GLY A 506 1.45 -2.44 17.30
N ALA A 507 0.78 -3.46 16.77
CA ALA A 507 1.37 -4.38 15.79
C ALA A 507 1.70 -3.66 14.46
N VAL A 508 0.87 -2.70 14.00
CA VAL A 508 1.16 -1.86 12.83
C VAL A 508 2.39 -0.98 13.08
N ILE A 509 2.50 -0.35 14.25
CA ILE A 509 3.68 0.44 14.62
C ILE A 509 4.95 -0.43 14.63
N GLY A 510 4.87 -1.63 15.18
CA GLY A 510 5.97 -2.59 15.16
C GLY A 510 6.31 -3.05 13.74
N HIS A 511 5.32 -3.22 12.86
CA HIS A 511 5.46 -3.56 11.46
C HIS A 511 6.24 -2.46 10.70
N GLU A 512 5.85 -1.19 10.84
CA GLU A 512 6.56 -0.08 10.20
C GLU A 512 8.01 0.06 10.71
N MET A 513 8.24 -0.13 12.01
CA MET A 513 9.60 -0.20 12.55
C MET A 513 10.37 -1.40 12.00
N GLY A 514 9.68 -2.53 11.82
CA GLY A 514 10.22 -3.76 11.23
C GLY A 514 10.71 -3.59 9.81
N HIS A 515 10.04 -2.73 9.01
CA HIS A 515 10.50 -2.40 7.65
C HIS A 515 11.89 -1.76 7.62
N GLY A 516 12.33 -1.10 8.68
CA GLY A 516 13.72 -0.64 8.80
C GLY A 516 14.74 -1.79 8.81
N PHE A 517 14.30 -3.01 9.11
CA PHE A 517 15.14 -4.19 9.30
C PHE A 517 14.68 -5.40 8.46
N ASP A 518 13.74 -5.22 7.53
CA ASP A 518 13.34 -6.25 6.59
C ASP A 518 14.40 -6.50 5.50
N ASP A 519 14.09 -7.32 4.50
CA ASP A 519 15.01 -7.69 3.42
C ASP A 519 15.46 -6.50 2.55
N GLN A 520 14.70 -5.39 2.53
CA GLN A 520 15.03 -4.16 1.79
C GLN A 520 15.50 -3.03 2.72
N GLY A 521 14.76 -2.73 3.79
CA GLY A 521 15.12 -1.67 4.71
C GLY A 521 16.45 -1.92 5.42
N SER A 522 16.81 -3.19 5.65
CA SER A 522 18.11 -3.57 6.22
C SER A 522 19.31 -3.20 5.34
N LEU A 523 19.09 -2.84 4.08
CA LEU A 523 20.14 -2.36 3.17
C LEU A 523 20.52 -0.90 3.42
N TYR A 524 19.72 -0.16 4.18
CA TYR A 524 19.94 1.25 4.52
C TYR A 524 20.41 1.38 5.96
N ASP A 525 21.36 2.27 6.21
CA ASP A 525 21.80 2.59 7.57
C ASP A 525 20.88 3.60 8.29
N GLY A 526 21.23 3.99 9.51
CA GLY A 526 20.44 4.92 10.30
C GLY A 526 20.37 6.35 9.75
N THR A 527 21.24 6.71 8.80
CA THR A 527 21.19 7.99 8.09
C THR A 527 20.37 7.93 6.80
N GLY A 528 19.80 6.76 6.46
CA GLY A 528 19.06 6.51 5.23
C GLY A 528 19.96 6.18 4.02
N GLN A 529 21.25 5.98 4.24
CA GLN A 529 22.18 5.68 3.15
C GLN A 529 22.17 4.19 2.79
N LEU A 530 21.96 3.87 1.51
CA LEU A 530 22.12 2.52 0.95
C LEU A 530 23.58 2.11 1.03
N ARG A 531 23.94 1.29 2.02
CA ARG A 531 25.28 0.73 2.23
C ARG A 531 25.24 -0.59 2.97
N ASN A 532 26.25 -1.43 2.78
CA ASN A 532 26.39 -2.62 3.58
C ASN A 532 26.96 -2.26 4.97
N TRP A 533 26.16 -2.45 6.02
CA TRP A 533 26.54 -2.27 7.43
C TRP A 533 26.52 -3.57 8.23
N TRP A 534 26.14 -4.66 7.59
CA TRP A 534 26.09 -6.00 8.16
C TRP A 534 27.43 -6.72 8.05
N SER A 535 27.77 -7.51 9.08
CA SER A 535 28.79 -8.53 8.90
C SER A 535 28.30 -9.66 7.98
N ASP A 536 29.21 -10.36 7.32
CA ASP A 536 28.84 -11.50 6.46
C ASP A 536 28.13 -12.61 7.24
N ALA A 537 28.54 -12.86 8.50
CA ALA A 537 27.93 -13.87 9.37
C ALA A 537 26.48 -13.50 9.71
N SER A 538 26.23 -12.29 10.19
CA SER A 538 24.88 -11.83 10.52
C SER A 538 23.98 -11.78 9.28
N LYS A 539 24.50 -11.35 8.14
CA LYS A 539 23.78 -11.37 6.87
C LYS A 539 23.39 -12.78 6.44
N GLN A 540 24.28 -13.77 6.61
CA GLN A 540 23.97 -15.16 6.30
C GLN A 540 22.90 -15.73 7.25
N HIS A 541 22.97 -15.46 8.55
CA HIS A 541 21.95 -15.88 9.52
C HIS A 541 20.57 -15.26 9.19
N PHE A 542 20.53 -13.97 8.87
CA PHE A 542 19.30 -13.32 8.45
C PHE A 542 18.70 -13.97 7.21
N LYS A 543 19.54 -14.21 6.18
CA LYS A 543 19.10 -14.88 4.95
C LYS A 543 18.53 -16.28 5.22
N GLN A 544 19.16 -17.09 6.06
CA GLN A 544 18.63 -18.42 6.41
C GLN A 544 17.25 -18.35 7.06
N LYS A 545 16.98 -17.33 7.89
CA LYS A 545 15.67 -17.12 8.52
C LYS A 545 14.64 -16.66 7.51
N THR A 546 15.01 -15.73 6.63
CA THR A 546 14.10 -15.18 5.61
C THR A 546 13.79 -16.22 4.51
N ASP A 547 14.74 -17.05 4.10
CA ASP A 547 14.50 -18.15 3.17
C ASP A 547 13.44 -19.13 3.73
N LYS A 548 13.52 -19.49 5.02
CA LYS A 548 12.50 -20.32 5.67
C LYS A 548 11.13 -19.63 5.70
N LEU A 549 11.08 -18.30 5.88
CA LEU A 549 9.83 -17.56 5.85
C LEU A 549 9.21 -17.56 4.44
N VAL A 550 10.03 -17.40 3.41
CA VAL A 550 9.60 -17.56 2.01
C VAL A 550 8.97 -18.95 1.81
N GLU A 551 9.66 -20.02 2.22
CA GLU A 551 9.16 -21.41 2.09
C GLU A 551 7.82 -21.61 2.81
N GLN A 552 7.64 -21.06 4.02
CA GLN A 552 6.36 -21.15 4.74
C GLN A 552 5.22 -20.49 3.97
N TYR A 553 5.44 -19.28 3.44
CA TYR A 553 4.39 -18.56 2.72
C TYR A 553 4.13 -19.14 1.33
N GLU A 554 5.13 -19.69 0.66
CA GLU A 554 4.97 -20.45 -0.57
C GLU A 554 4.15 -21.74 -0.41
N GLY A 555 4.00 -22.23 0.81
CA GLY A 555 3.08 -23.31 1.17
C GLY A 555 1.61 -22.93 1.11
N PHE A 556 1.26 -21.64 1.22
CA PHE A 556 -0.14 -21.16 1.23
C PHE A 556 -0.74 -21.07 -0.18
N ARG A 557 -2.05 -21.28 -0.26
CA ARG A 557 -2.82 -21.24 -1.51
C ARG A 557 -4.16 -20.52 -1.30
N VAL A 558 -4.57 -19.76 -2.32
CA VAL A 558 -5.91 -19.18 -2.43
C VAL A 558 -6.48 -19.63 -3.76
N ASP A 559 -7.62 -20.31 -3.74
CA ASP A 559 -8.26 -20.88 -4.93
C ASP A 559 -7.29 -21.69 -5.82
N GLY A 560 -6.34 -22.41 -5.20
CA GLY A 560 -5.30 -23.17 -5.87
C GLY A 560 -4.08 -22.38 -6.32
N GLN A 561 -4.14 -21.06 -6.33
CA GLN A 561 -3.01 -20.18 -6.67
C GLN A 561 -2.06 -20.04 -5.49
N LYS A 562 -0.77 -20.25 -5.74
CA LYS A 562 0.31 -20.19 -4.75
C LYS A 562 0.60 -18.73 -4.37
N VAL A 563 0.76 -18.46 -3.07
CA VAL A 563 1.31 -17.18 -2.60
C VAL A 563 2.76 -17.07 -3.05
N ASN A 564 3.15 -15.90 -3.55
CA ASN A 564 4.52 -15.61 -3.92
C ASN A 564 5.31 -15.16 -2.68
N GLY A 565 5.95 -16.12 -1.98
CA GLY A 565 6.67 -15.84 -0.74
C GLY A 565 7.85 -14.86 -0.93
N GLN A 566 8.46 -14.82 -2.12
CA GLN A 566 9.55 -13.88 -2.40
C GLN A 566 9.03 -12.45 -2.60
N LEU A 567 7.90 -12.28 -3.30
CA LEU A 567 7.25 -10.97 -3.46
C LEU A 567 6.80 -10.41 -2.11
N THR A 568 6.25 -11.28 -1.24
CA THR A 568 5.64 -10.86 0.03
C THR A 568 6.62 -10.87 1.22
N LEU A 569 7.90 -11.13 1.01
CA LEU A 569 8.87 -11.36 2.08
C LEU A 569 8.98 -10.18 3.05
N GLY A 570 9.15 -8.95 2.57
CA GLY A 570 9.31 -7.76 3.42
C GLY A 570 8.10 -7.54 4.33
N GLU A 571 6.89 -7.66 3.76
CA GLU A 571 5.63 -7.54 4.49
C GLU A 571 5.47 -8.65 5.54
N ASN A 572 5.85 -9.89 5.21
CA ASN A 572 5.79 -11.00 6.14
C ASN A 572 6.81 -10.84 7.30
N ILE A 573 7.99 -10.27 7.04
CA ILE A 573 8.97 -9.92 8.08
C ILE A 573 8.39 -8.81 8.98
N GLY A 574 7.81 -7.76 8.38
CA GLY A 574 7.15 -6.67 9.09
C GLY A 574 6.04 -7.17 10.02
N ASP A 575 5.15 -8.04 9.53
CA ASP A 575 4.06 -8.62 10.32
C ASP A 575 4.57 -9.48 11.47
N LEU A 576 5.49 -10.41 11.20
CA LEU A 576 6.02 -11.32 12.22
C LEU A 576 6.82 -10.56 13.28
N GLY A 577 7.70 -9.67 12.86
CA GLY A 577 8.49 -8.81 13.74
C GLY A 577 7.61 -7.86 14.53
N GLY A 578 6.70 -7.18 13.84
CA GLY A 578 5.79 -6.18 14.41
C GLY A 578 4.91 -6.75 15.52
N LEU A 579 4.27 -7.90 15.29
CA LEU A 579 3.43 -8.53 16.30
C LEU A 579 4.26 -9.03 17.51
N ASN A 580 5.47 -9.56 17.29
CA ASN A 580 6.37 -9.97 18.36
C ASN A 580 6.84 -8.78 19.23
N ILE A 581 7.19 -7.66 18.60
CA ILE A 581 7.61 -6.43 19.30
C ILE A 581 6.43 -5.88 20.10
N ALA A 582 5.24 -5.79 19.48
CA ALA A 582 4.02 -5.32 20.15
C ALA A 582 3.60 -6.22 21.33
N LEU A 583 3.75 -7.54 21.21
CA LEU A 583 3.51 -8.48 22.32
C LEU A 583 4.45 -8.23 23.49
N SER A 584 5.73 -8.04 23.22
CA SER A 584 6.72 -7.75 24.24
C SER A 584 6.43 -6.41 24.94
N ALA A 585 6.04 -5.39 24.15
CA ALA A 585 5.63 -4.10 24.68
C ALA A 585 4.35 -4.20 25.53
N TYR A 586 3.36 -4.99 25.10
CA TYR A 586 2.16 -5.26 25.88
C TYR A 586 2.48 -5.95 27.21
N LYS A 587 3.33 -6.97 27.20
CA LYS A 587 3.77 -7.66 28.44
C LYS A 587 4.48 -6.71 29.40
N GLN A 588 5.33 -5.81 28.90
CA GLN A 588 5.98 -4.78 29.70
C GLN A 588 4.95 -3.80 30.28
N PHE A 589 4.03 -3.31 29.46
CA PHE A 589 2.94 -2.44 29.90
C PHE A 589 2.11 -3.08 31.01
N VAL A 590 1.73 -4.34 30.85
CA VAL A 590 0.96 -5.11 31.86
C VAL A 590 1.73 -5.19 33.18
N LYS A 591 3.03 -5.51 33.14
CA LYS A 591 3.89 -5.61 34.29
C LYS A 591 4.00 -4.29 35.07
N GLU A 592 4.02 -3.18 34.38
CA GLU A 592 4.18 -1.84 34.95
C GLU A 592 2.88 -1.23 35.47
N ASN A 593 1.74 -1.54 34.81
CA ASN A 593 0.49 -0.82 35.04
C ASN A 593 -0.61 -1.63 35.73
N TYR A 594 -0.48 -2.96 35.84
CA TYR A 594 -1.49 -3.77 36.52
C TYR A 594 -0.97 -4.39 37.82
N PRO A 595 -1.84 -4.50 38.84
CA PRO A 595 -1.48 -5.21 40.10
C PRO A 595 -0.99 -6.62 39.79
N ASN A 596 0.08 -7.03 40.44
CA ASN A 596 0.75 -8.34 40.31
C ASN A 596 1.27 -8.62 38.86
N GLY A 597 1.31 -7.63 37.98
CA GLY A 597 1.76 -7.79 36.59
C GLY A 597 0.82 -8.66 35.73
N GLU A 598 -0.47 -8.68 36.04
CA GLU A 598 -1.49 -9.46 35.33
C GLU A 598 -2.63 -8.58 34.85
N ALA A 599 -2.95 -8.69 33.53
CA ALA A 599 -4.09 -8.00 32.97
C ALA A 599 -5.41 -8.64 33.43
N PRO A 600 -6.49 -7.85 33.63
CA PRO A 600 -7.77 -8.37 34.10
C PRO A 600 -8.40 -9.35 33.09
N ILE A 601 -9.17 -10.32 33.61
CA ILE A 601 -10.07 -11.13 32.79
C ILE A 601 -11.27 -10.27 32.43
N ILE A 602 -11.54 -10.12 31.11
CA ILE A 602 -12.67 -9.36 30.58
C ILE A 602 -13.44 -10.28 29.61
N ASP A 603 -14.73 -10.38 29.77
CA ASP A 603 -15.61 -11.27 28.98
C ASP A 603 -15.07 -12.72 28.90
N GLY A 604 -14.49 -13.19 30.00
CA GLY A 604 -13.90 -14.54 30.12
C GLY A 604 -12.58 -14.72 29.37
N THR A 605 -11.98 -13.65 28.81
CA THR A 605 -10.71 -13.70 28.09
C THR A 605 -9.56 -13.08 28.90
N THR A 606 -8.37 -13.68 28.75
CA THR A 606 -7.13 -13.10 29.27
C THR A 606 -6.65 -11.94 28.39
N GLY A 607 -5.75 -11.10 28.90
CA GLY A 607 -5.16 -10.02 28.10
C GLY A 607 -4.44 -10.53 26.85
N LEU A 608 -3.71 -11.67 26.95
CA LEU A 608 -3.04 -12.27 25.80
C LEU A 608 -4.04 -12.80 24.75
N GLN A 609 -5.16 -13.39 25.18
CA GLN A 609 -6.21 -13.79 24.24
C GLN A 609 -6.76 -12.57 23.48
N ARG A 610 -7.08 -11.48 24.18
CA ARG A 610 -7.55 -10.24 23.55
C ARG A 610 -6.52 -9.64 22.59
N PHE A 611 -5.24 -9.68 22.93
CA PHE A 611 -4.14 -9.23 22.07
C PHE A 611 -4.13 -9.99 20.72
N PHE A 612 -4.10 -11.32 20.75
CA PHE A 612 -4.08 -12.12 19.52
C PHE A 612 -5.41 -12.05 18.74
N ILE A 613 -6.54 -11.99 19.42
CA ILE A 613 -7.85 -11.80 18.80
C ILE A 613 -7.90 -10.46 18.06
N SER A 614 -7.36 -9.40 18.65
CA SER A 614 -7.27 -8.09 18.01
C SER A 614 -6.43 -8.13 16.73
N TRP A 615 -5.29 -8.82 16.76
CA TRP A 615 -4.47 -9.04 15.56
C TRP A 615 -5.26 -9.73 14.43
N ALA A 616 -5.88 -10.86 14.72
CA ALA A 616 -6.65 -11.58 13.70
C ALA A 616 -7.83 -10.76 13.15
N ARG A 617 -8.50 -9.97 14.04
CA ARG A 617 -9.59 -9.07 13.64
C ARG A 617 -9.11 -7.94 12.73
N THR A 618 -7.93 -7.40 12.95
CA THR A 618 -7.34 -6.37 12.07
C THR A 618 -7.33 -6.82 10.61
N TRP A 619 -7.18 -8.11 10.36
CA TRP A 619 -7.11 -8.71 9.03
C TRP A 619 -8.42 -9.30 8.52
N GLN A 620 -9.57 -9.11 9.22
CA GLN A 620 -10.87 -9.57 8.69
C GLN A 620 -11.09 -9.04 7.27
N GLU A 621 -11.54 -9.92 6.35
CA GLU A 621 -11.78 -9.54 4.95
C GLU A 621 -12.82 -10.46 4.29
N LEU A 622 -13.71 -9.88 3.50
CA LEU A 622 -14.51 -10.54 2.48
C LEU A 622 -14.17 -9.86 1.14
N SER A 623 -13.65 -10.61 0.18
CA SER A 623 -13.22 -10.11 -1.13
C SER A 623 -13.96 -10.85 -2.25
N ASN A 624 -14.13 -10.22 -3.42
CA ASN A 624 -14.51 -10.94 -4.61
C ASN A 624 -13.30 -11.70 -5.19
N LYS A 625 -13.56 -12.75 -5.97
CA LYS A 625 -12.52 -13.65 -6.47
C LYS A 625 -11.53 -12.98 -7.42
N GLU A 626 -12.01 -12.07 -8.27
CA GLU A 626 -11.18 -11.34 -9.24
C GLU A 626 -10.16 -10.46 -8.52
N SER A 627 -10.60 -9.71 -7.53
CA SER A 627 -9.75 -8.86 -6.71
C SER A 627 -8.72 -9.67 -5.90
N GLU A 628 -9.13 -10.79 -5.31
CA GLU A 628 -8.25 -11.66 -4.54
C GLU A 628 -7.12 -12.23 -5.41
N ARG A 629 -7.44 -12.68 -6.63
CA ARG A 629 -6.46 -13.16 -7.61
C ARG A 629 -5.49 -12.06 -8.06
N ASN A 630 -6.01 -10.87 -8.34
CA ASN A 630 -5.17 -9.74 -8.73
C ASN A 630 -4.19 -9.36 -7.61
N LYS A 631 -4.62 -9.39 -6.35
CA LYS A 631 -3.72 -9.15 -5.20
C LYS A 631 -2.55 -10.11 -5.17
N ILE A 632 -2.78 -11.41 -5.37
CA ILE A 632 -1.70 -12.41 -5.37
C ILE A 632 -0.63 -12.10 -6.42
N LEU A 633 -1.00 -11.50 -7.56
CA LEU A 633 -0.10 -11.20 -8.66
C LEU A 633 0.60 -9.83 -8.56
N THR A 634 0.07 -8.92 -7.77
CA THR A 634 0.49 -7.51 -7.81
C THR A 634 0.85 -6.92 -6.46
N ASP A 635 0.30 -7.47 -5.37
CA ASP A 635 0.41 -6.90 -4.03
C ASP A 635 1.59 -7.54 -3.26
N PRO A 636 2.51 -6.75 -2.70
CA PRO A 636 3.58 -7.27 -1.85
C PRO A 636 3.07 -7.84 -0.51
N HIS A 637 1.80 -7.55 -0.13
CA HIS A 637 1.20 -8.12 1.07
C HIS A 637 0.61 -9.50 0.81
N SER A 638 0.83 -10.42 1.73
CA SER A 638 0.14 -11.71 1.73
C SER A 638 -1.37 -11.53 1.91
N PRO A 639 -2.22 -12.46 1.39
CA PRO A 639 -3.65 -12.45 1.68
C PRO A 639 -3.93 -12.40 3.17
N ASN A 640 -4.96 -11.64 3.58
CA ASN A 640 -5.23 -11.30 4.98
C ASN A 640 -5.31 -12.52 5.92
N GLN A 641 -5.89 -13.64 5.45
CA GLN A 641 -5.93 -14.88 6.24
C GLN A 641 -4.52 -15.41 6.60
N PHE A 642 -3.52 -15.17 5.76
CA PHE A 642 -2.15 -15.60 5.99
C PHE A 642 -1.33 -14.57 6.76
N ARG A 643 -1.72 -13.29 6.75
CA ARG A 643 -1.19 -12.30 7.69
C ARG A 643 -1.57 -12.64 9.13
N ALA A 644 -2.77 -13.18 9.36
CA ALA A 644 -3.16 -13.70 10.68
C ALA A 644 -2.51 -15.06 10.97
N ASN A 645 -2.84 -16.10 10.20
CA ASN A 645 -2.45 -17.48 10.47
C ASN A 645 -0.94 -17.72 10.33
N GLY A 646 -0.31 -17.14 9.31
CA GLY A 646 1.11 -17.31 9.03
C GLY A 646 2.01 -16.70 10.12
N VAL A 647 1.55 -15.62 10.77
CA VAL A 647 2.29 -14.97 11.84
C VAL A 647 2.14 -15.74 13.15
N VAL A 648 0.92 -15.98 13.62
CA VAL A 648 0.69 -16.55 14.96
C VAL A 648 1.29 -17.95 15.11
N ARG A 649 1.34 -18.76 14.05
CA ARG A 649 1.96 -20.10 14.06
C ARG A 649 3.47 -20.10 14.32
N ASN A 650 4.12 -18.95 14.30
CA ASN A 650 5.53 -18.77 14.65
C ASN A 650 5.74 -18.24 16.08
N MET A 651 4.68 -18.00 16.86
CA MET A 651 4.74 -17.35 18.19
C MET A 651 4.41 -18.34 19.31
N ASP A 652 5.36 -18.69 20.16
CA ASP A 652 5.20 -19.66 21.25
C ASP A 652 4.07 -19.27 22.23
N GLU A 653 3.91 -17.97 22.49
CA GLU A 653 2.86 -17.47 23.38
C GLU A 653 1.45 -17.75 22.83
N TRP A 654 1.27 -17.74 21.51
CA TRP A 654 -0.02 -18.10 20.90
C TRP A 654 -0.38 -19.57 21.16
N TYR A 655 0.60 -20.48 21.05
CA TYR A 655 0.40 -21.90 21.38
C TYR A 655 -0.04 -22.08 22.82
N GLN A 656 0.60 -21.41 23.74
CA GLN A 656 0.26 -21.47 25.17
C GLN A 656 -1.11 -20.84 25.44
N THR A 657 -1.40 -19.69 24.83
CA THR A 657 -2.63 -18.93 25.07
C THR A 657 -3.87 -19.64 24.57
N PHE A 658 -3.77 -20.40 23.49
CA PHE A 658 -4.89 -21.10 22.85
C PHE A 658 -4.79 -22.63 22.95
N SER A 659 -3.85 -23.16 23.72
CA SER A 659 -3.63 -24.60 23.92
C SER A 659 -3.48 -25.38 22.58
N VAL A 660 -2.70 -24.80 21.67
CA VAL A 660 -2.47 -25.39 20.34
C VAL A 660 -1.40 -26.48 20.43
N ASP A 661 -1.71 -27.64 19.89
CA ASP A 661 -0.84 -28.81 19.92
C ASP A 661 -0.65 -29.43 18.52
N LYS A 662 0.08 -30.53 18.44
CA LYS A 662 0.44 -31.20 17.17
C LYS A 662 -0.74 -31.75 16.36
N ASP A 663 -1.90 -31.85 16.95
CA ASP A 663 -3.10 -32.34 16.26
C ASP A 663 -3.79 -31.19 15.48
N ASN A 664 -3.38 -29.93 15.71
CA ASN A 664 -3.90 -28.76 15.03
C ASN A 664 -3.17 -28.47 13.70
N LYS A 665 -3.91 -27.97 12.71
CA LYS A 665 -3.42 -27.71 11.34
C LYS A 665 -2.35 -26.62 11.25
N LEU A 666 -2.40 -25.62 12.12
CA LEU A 666 -1.42 -24.52 12.15
C LEU A 666 -0.16 -24.87 12.96
N TYR A 667 -0.14 -26.05 13.62
CA TYR A 667 0.99 -26.45 14.43
C TYR A 667 2.30 -26.51 13.61
N LEU A 668 3.35 -25.99 14.22
CA LEU A 668 4.74 -26.14 13.79
C LEU A 668 5.57 -26.64 14.97
N GLU A 669 6.47 -27.58 14.68
CA GLU A 669 7.47 -27.95 15.70
C GLU A 669 8.29 -26.71 16.10
N PRO A 670 8.75 -26.58 17.36
CA PRO A 670 9.46 -25.40 17.85
C PRO A 670 10.64 -24.97 16.96
N GLU A 671 11.34 -25.91 16.33
CA GLU A 671 12.50 -25.68 15.45
C GLU A 671 12.09 -25.13 14.06
N GLN A 672 10.83 -25.29 13.69
CA GLN A 672 10.25 -24.78 12.44
C GLN A 672 9.71 -23.35 12.60
N ARG A 673 9.51 -22.89 13.86
CA ARG A 673 9.01 -21.55 14.15
C ARG A 673 10.08 -20.52 13.87
N ILE A 674 9.76 -19.54 13.06
CA ILE A 674 10.72 -18.52 12.63
C ILE A 674 10.71 -17.38 13.64
N ARG A 675 11.89 -17.00 14.10
CA ARG A 675 12.12 -15.84 14.97
C ARG A 675 13.20 -15.00 14.33
N ILE A 676 12.84 -13.76 13.98
CA ILE A 676 13.76 -12.80 13.35
C ILE A 676 14.16 -11.74 14.38
N TRP A 677 13.19 -11.01 14.90
CA TRP A 677 13.39 -9.94 15.90
C TRP A 677 12.80 -10.26 17.27
#